data_de393f9555ffb064373dbc238d383081
#
_entry.id   de393f9555ffb064373dbc238d383081
#
_cell.length_a   1.000
_cell.length_b   1.000
_cell.length_c   1.000
_cell.angle_alpha   90.00
_cell.angle_beta   90.00
_cell.angle_gamma   90.00
#
_symmetry.space_group_name_H-M   'P 1'
#
loop_
_entity.id
_entity.type
_entity.pdbx_description
1 polymer ?
#
loop_
_entity_poly.entity_id
_entity_poly.type
_entity_poly.pdbx_seq_one_letter_code
_entity_poly.pdbx_strand_id
1 'polypeptide(L)'
;MTKKIEIMDGNQAAAYISYAFTEVAGIYPITPSSPMAEHVDEWAANGKKNLFGQPVHVVEMQSEGGASGTVHGSLQSGALTTTYTASQGLLLMIPNMYKIAGEMLPGVFHVSARTLSAHALSIFGDHSDVMAVRNTGFSMLASTSPQEVMDLGAVAHLAAIHCRMPFLHFFDGFRTSHEIQKIDALDYEDLRPYVDYDAIKAFRKNALNPEHPATRGCTVNPDIFFQCREACNTRFAAIPDAVEHYMDVINKLTGRDYRIFNYYGAPDAERVIVIMGSGAETAKETVDFLTAKGEKVGLLVVHLYRPFAADRFLAAMPKTVKKIAVLDRTKEPGAMGEPLYQDVSSLYKAKGADVTIVGGRYGLSSKDTTPDQMLAVYKNLALDTPKNDFTIGIVDDVTNTSLPKAEAIHTAPEGQMSAEFWGMGSDGTVGANKNSIKIIGHTTDLYCQAYFVYDSKKSGGLTQSHLRFGRNPIRSPYLIQAADFVACHTPSYVTKYDMVKNLKEGGTFLLNCAWSDEDLDRHLPASMKRALYAKKAKFYTINATAIARSIGLGNRTNTILQAAFFKLLGIIPVEEAVKAMKEAIYKTYFIKKGQAVVDKNYASIDHGINELHSVTIPENWKDAQDAPKQDKAPAFIKEVVNVMNRQEGEVLPVSTMTKYGLEDGTWPAGTTKYEKRGAAVEVPEWQTANCIQCNQCALVCPHAAIRPILVDAKELAAAPAGFATKKAIGPALAAYEYRMQVSPLDCTGCGSCVNVCPAKEKALVMKPLETQLPQAPLWDYAVDTVSIKKDAVSDKSIKASQFAKPYFEFSGACAGCGETPYIKLVTQLFGDHMYITNASGCSSAYGGSTPSSPYCTDKRGFGPSWAMSLFEDNAEYAYGYLLGQDSIRNELKDAVKALLDNCLLYTSPS
;
A
#
# COMPACT_ATOMS: atom_id res chain seq x y z
N MET A 1 -17.91 -33.40 -7.32
CA MET A 1 -17.05 -32.36 -7.99
C MET A 1 -15.67 -32.40 -7.38
N THR A 2 -14.64 -32.50 -8.20
CA THR A 2 -13.26 -32.35 -7.72
C THR A 2 -13.04 -30.85 -7.42
N LYS A 3 -12.88 -30.50 -6.15
CA LYS A 3 -12.58 -29.11 -5.78
C LYS A 3 -11.28 -28.67 -6.45
N LYS A 4 -11.32 -27.59 -7.20
CA LYS A 4 -10.13 -27.00 -7.80
C LYS A 4 -9.50 -26.03 -6.80
N ILE A 5 -8.53 -26.53 -6.04
CA ILE A 5 -7.81 -25.72 -5.04
C ILE A 5 -6.78 -24.84 -5.76
N GLU A 6 -6.86 -23.54 -5.50
CA GLU A 6 -5.95 -22.54 -6.03
C GLU A 6 -5.43 -21.63 -4.90
N ILE A 7 -4.27 -21.03 -5.13
CA ILE A 7 -3.68 -20.08 -4.19
C ILE A 7 -3.58 -18.74 -4.90
N MET A 8 -4.47 -17.84 -4.55
CA MET A 8 -4.61 -16.55 -5.23
C MET A 8 -5.08 -15.47 -4.25
N ASP A 9 -4.89 -14.23 -4.67
CA ASP A 9 -5.43 -13.07 -3.96
C ASP A 9 -6.82 -12.66 -4.48
N GLY A 10 -7.43 -11.67 -3.82
CA GLY A 10 -8.76 -11.21 -4.18
C GLY A 10 -8.84 -10.61 -5.59
N ASN A 11 -7.82 -9.92 -6.06
CA ASN A 11 -7.78 -9.41 -7.44
C ASN A 11 -7.76 -10.54 -8.46
N GLN A 12 -6.93 -11.56 -8.24
CA GLN A 12 -6.87 -12.72 -9.13
C GLN A 12 -8.18 -13.52 -9.10
N ALA A 13 -8.83 -13.65 -7.94
CA ALA A 13 -10.13 -14.28 -7.79
C ALA A 13 -11.22 -13.53 -8.58
N ALA A 14 -11.27 -12.19 -8.45
CA ALA A 14 -12.20 -11.34 -9.21
C ALA A 14 -11.96 -11.41 -10.72
N ALA A 15 -10.70 -11.33 -11.14
CA ALA A 15 -10.33 -11.48 -12.55
C ALA A 15 -10.73 -12.85 -13.10
N TYR A 16 -10.46 -13.92 -12.35
CA TYR A 16 -10.77 -15.28 -12.77
C TYR A 16 -12.26 -15.49 -12.99
N ILE A 17 -13.08 -15.07 -12.03
CA ILE A 17 -14.53 -15.30 -12.12
C ILE A 17 -15.21 -14.37 -13.11
N SER A 18 -14.79 -13.10 -13.19
CA SER A 18 -15.36 -12.15 -14.15
C SER A 18 -15.03 -12.53 -15.59
N TYR A 19 -13.83 -13.08 -15.83
CA TYR A 19 -13.43 -13.56 -17.15
C TYR A 19 -14.42 -14.55 -17.76
N ALA A 20 -15.04 -15.41 -16.94
CA ALA A 20 -16.02 -16.38 -17.37
C ALA A 20 -17.23 -15.72 -18.11
N PHE A 21 -17.68 -14.58 -17.62
CA PHE A 21 -18.92 -13.93 -18.07
C PHE A 21 -18.68 -12.72 -18.99
N THR A 22 -17.43 -12.32 -19.20
CA THR A 22 -17.08 -11.09 -19.89
C THR A 22 -16.80 -11.36 -21.37
N GLU A 23 -17.41 -10.58 -22.28
CA GLU A 23 -17.12 -10.57 -23.71
C GLU A 23 -16.16 -9.41 -24.05
N VAL A 24 -16.36 -8.24 -23.43
CA VAL A 24 -15.53 -7.05 -23.60
C VAL A 24 -15.10 -6.51 -22.23
N ALA A 25 -13.84 -6.17 -22.08
CA ALA A 25 -13.32 -5.46 -20.92
C ALA A 25 -12.75 -4.10 -21.35
N GLY A 26 -13.39 -3.03 -20.91
CA GLY A 26 -12.88 -1.67 -21.08
C GLY A 26 -12.10 -1.29 -19.82
N ILE A 27 -10.79 -1.06 -19.91
CA ILE A 27 -9.92 -0.90 -18.74
C ILE A 27 -9.14 0.40 -18.77
N TYR A 28 -8.81 0.88 -17.58
CA TYR A 28 -7.73 1.82 -17.31
C TYR A 28 -7.20 1.51 -15.90
N PRO A 29 -5.98 0.91 -15.81
CA PRO A 29 -5.47 0.37 -14.56
C PRO A 29 -5.21 1.43 -13.50
N ILE A 30 -5.69 1.18 -12.29
CA ILE A 30 -5.43 2.00 -11.09
C ILE A 30 -5.17 1.10 -9.88
N THR A 31 -4.15 1.41 -9.08
CA THR A 31 -3.85 0.70 -7.83
C THR A 31 -5.00 0.89 -6.81
N PRO A 32 -5.48 -0.17 -6.12
CA PRO A 32 -4.99 -1.56 -6.08
C PRO A 32 -5.68 -2.52 -7.06
N SER A 33 -6.52 -2.04 -7.99
CA SER A 33 -7.30 -2.87 -8.90
C SER A 33 -6.55 -3.33 -10.16
N SER A 34 -5.40 -2.72 -10.47
CA SER A 34 -4.60 -3.00 -11.67
C SER A 34 -4.38 -4.49 -11.94
N PRO A 35 -4.04 -5.35 -10.94
CA PRO A 35 -3.81 -6.77 -11.21
C PRO A 35 -5.03 -7.51 -11.78
N MET A 36 -6.27 -7.04 -11.54
CA MET A 36 -7.46 -7.64 -12.19
C MET A 36 -7.39 -7.46 -13.70
N ALA A 37 -7.16 -6.25 -14.15
CA ALA A 37 -7.06 -5.92 -15.57
C ALA A 37 -5.86 -6.64 -16.23
N GLU A 38 -4.70 -6.65 -15.57
CA GLU A 38 -3.47 -7.33 -16.03
C GLU A 38 -3.70 -8.83 -16.23
N HIS A 39 -4.36 -9.52 -15.29
CA HIS A 39 -4.68 -10.93 -15.44
C HIS A 39 -5.65 -11.21 -16.60
N VAL A 40 -6.66 -10.39 -16.75
CA VAL A 40 -7.65 -10.55 -17.84
C VAL A 40 -6.99 -10.34 -19.20
N ASP A 41 -6.12 -9.32 -19.32
CA ASP A 41 -5.37 -9.05 -20.55
C ASP A 41 -4.38 -10.19 -20.87
N GLU A 42 -3.60 -10.65 -19.88
CA GLU A 42 -2.70 -11.80 -20.04
C GLU A 42 -3.43 -13.05 -20.50
N TRP A 43 -4.57 -13.37 -19.89
CA TRP A 43 -5.33 -14.56 -20.25
C TRP A 43 -5.97 -14.43 -21.63
N ALA A 44 -6.46 -13.26 -21.99
CA ALA A 44 -7.00 -12.98 -23.32
C ALA A 44 -5.93 -13.12 -24.40
N ALA A 45 -4.75 -12.53 -24.20
CA ALA A 45 -3.59 -12.65 -25.08
C ALA A 45 -3.12 -14.10 -25.26
N ASN A 46 -3.25 -14.94 -24.21
CA ASN A 46 -2.94 -16.36 -24.24
C ASN A 46 -4.08 -17.24 -24.77
N GLY A 47 -5.19 -16.66 -25.25
CA GLY A 47 -6.29 -17.37 -25.88
C GLY A 47 -7.23 -18.12 -24.92
N LYS A 48 -7.21 -17.82 -23.61
CA LYS A 48 -8.16 -18.40 -22.65
C LYS A 48 -9.59 -18.05 -23.09
N LYS A 49 -10.48 -19.03 -23.05
CA LYS A 49 -11.88 -18.85 -23.44
C LYS A 49 -12.79 -18.59 -22.24
N ASN A 50 -13.75 -17.67 -22.43
CA ASN A 50 -14.86 -17.42 -21.52
C ASN A 50 -15.96 -18.49 -21.67
N LEU A 51 -17.07 -18.35 -20.96
CA LEU A 51 -18.24 -19.26 -21.06
C LEU A 51 -18.88 -19.26 -22.45
N PHE A 52 -18.67 -18.24 -23.25
CA PHE A 52 -19.22 -18.09 -24.61
C PHE A 52 -18.28 -18.65 -25.68
N GLY A 53 -17.15 -19.23 -25.28
CA GLY A 53 -16.20 -19.92 -26.17
C GLY A 53 -15.22 -19.00 -26.89
N GLN A 54 -15.09 -17.75 -26.46
CA GLN A 54 -14.18 -16.76 -27.05
C GLN A 54 -13.25 -16.13 -26.01
N PRO A 55 -12.06 -15.68 -26.39
CA PRO A 55 -11.26 -14.81 -25.54
C PRO A 55 -11.98 -13.49 -25.27
N VAL A 56 -11.74 -12.89 -24.10
CA VAL A 56 -12.25 -11.55 -23.79
C VAL A 56 -11.58 -10.53 -24.69
N HIS A 57 -12.36 -9.62 -25.26
CA HIS A 57 -11.83 -8.49 -26.01
C HIS A 57 -11.45 -7.37 -25.03
N VAL A 58 -10.15 -7.23 -24.74
CA VAL A 58 -9.62 -6.25 -23.78
C VAL A 58 -9.19 -4.99 -24.53
N VAL A 59 -9.59 -3.82 -24.03
CA VAL A 59 -9.14 -2.53 -24.56
C VAL A 59 -8.80 -1.57 -23.43
N GLU A 60 -7.57 -1.04 -23.46
CA GLU A 60 -7.12 -0.01 -22.54
C GLU A 60 -7.38 1.37 -23.14
N MET A 61 -7.99 2.24 -22.33
CA MET A 61 -8.39 3.58 -22.71
C MET A 61 -7.42 4.63 -22.13
N GLN A 62 -7.68 5.90 -22.38
CA GLN A 62 -6.85 7.02 -21.93
C GLN A 62 -7.17 7.51 -20.52
N SER A 63 -8.32 7.09 -19.96
CA SER A 63 -8.77 7.42 -18.61
C SER A 63 -9.91 6.49 -18.19
N GLU A 64 -10.25 6.49 -16.91
CA GLU A 64 -11.39 5.72 -16.39
C GLU A 64 -12.72 6.24 -16.96
N GLY A 65 -12.84 7.53 -17.20
CA GLY A 65 -13.98 8.11 -17.93
C GLY A 65 -14.12 7.53 -19.34
N GLY A 66 -13.01 7.37 -20.04
CA GLY A 66 -12.95 6.70 -21.35
C GLY A 66 -13.28 5.22 -21.26
N ALA A 67 -12.75 4.51 -20.24
CA ALA A 67 -13.05 3.10 -19.99
C ALA A 67 -14.55 2.88 -19.75
N SER A 68 -15.18 3.69 -18.90
CA SER A 68 -16.62 3.60 -18.64
C SER A 68 -17.48 3.98 -19.85
N GLY A 69 -17.01 4.91 -20.68
CA GLY A 69 -17.64 5.24 -21.97
C GLY A 69 -17.61 4.04 -22.92
N THR A 70 -16.46 3.34 -23.00
CA THR A 70 -16.32 2.10 -23.77
C THR A 70 -17.25 1.00 -23.24
N VAL A 71 -17.31 0.81 -21.91
CA VAL A 71 -18.25 -0.13 -21.29
C VAL A 71 -19.70 0.21 -21.66
N HIS A 72 -20.09 1.47 -21.53
CA HIS A 72 -21.44 1.92 -21.90
C HIS A 72 -21.76 1.62 -23.38
N GLY A 73 -20.88 2.01 -24.30
CA GLY A 73 -21.08 1.77 -25.73
C GLY A 73 -21.14 0.29 -26.10
N SER A 74 -20.27 -0.53 -25.48
CA SER A 74 -20.25 -1.98 -25.67
C SER A 74 -21.54 -2.64 -25.16
N LEU A 75 -22.04 -2.24 -24.00
CA LEU A 75 -23.32 -2.70 -23.47
C LEU A 75 -24.49 -2.29 -24.35
N GLN A 76 -24.48 -1.07 -24.95
CA GLN A 76 -25.49 -0.62 -25.90
C GLN A 76 -25.56 -1.50 -27.16
N SER A 77 -24.45 -2.07 -27.58
CA SER A 77 -24.37 -3.00 -28.71
C SER A 77 -24.75 -4.44 -28.38
N GLY A 78 -25.01 -4.75 -27.09
CA GLY A 78 -25.46 -6.07 -26.62
C GLY A 78 -24.35 -7.03 -26.18
N ALA A 79 -23.12 -6.54 -25.98
CA ALA A 79 -22.03 -7.34 -25.43
C ALA A 79 -22.00 -7.24 -23.89
N LEU A 80 -21.80 -8.38 -23.22
CA LEU A 80 -21.60 -8.42 -21.76
C LEU A 80 -20.22 -7.83 -21.43
N THR A 81 -20.22 -6.71 -20.69
CA THR A 81 -19.02 -5.89 -20.52
C THR A 81 -18.70 -5.63 -19.06
N THR A 82 -17.40 -5.69 -18.74
CA THR A 82 -16.85 -5.53 -17.40
C THR A 82 -15.76 -4.46 -17.38
N THR A 83 -15.55 -3.83 -16.23
CA THR A 83 -14.39 -3.00 -15.94
C THR A 83 -13.88 -3.23 -14.51
N TYR A 84 -12.64 -2.79 -14.28
CA TYR A 84 -11.91 -2.93 -13.02
C TYR A 84 -11.35 -1.57 -12.61
N THR A 85 -11.68 -1.10 -11.40
CA THR A 85 -11.31 0.26 -11.00
C THR A 85 -11.24 0.41 -9.48
N ALA A 86 -10.89 1.61 -9.01
CA ALA A 86 -10.85 2.01 -7.60
C ALA A 86 -10.83 3.54 -7.47
N SER A 87 -11.16 4.07 -6.28
CA SER A 87 -10.88 5.45 -5.87
C SER A 87 -11.37 6.51 -6.87
N GLN A 88 -10.49 7.48 -7.22
CA GLN A 88 -10.79 8.54 -8.19
C GLN A 88 -11.24 7.99 -9.53
N GLY A 89 -10.68 6.84 -9.95
CA GLY A 89 -11.09 6.19 -11.18
C GLY A 89 -12.58 5.82 -11.19
N LEU A 90 -13.09 5.29 -10.08
CA LEU A 90 -14.51 5.01 -9.92
C LEU A 90 -15.35 6.30 -9.98
N LEU A 91 -14.87 7.39 -9.39
CA LEU A 91 -15.56 8.68 -9.42
C LEU A 91 -15.62 9.27 -10.82
N LEU A 92 -14.59 9.13 -11.63
CA LEU A 92 -14.57 9.54 -13.04
C LEU A 92 -15.58 8.76 -13.90
N MET A 93 -15.99 7.59 -13.44
CA MET A 93 -17.01 6.78 -14.10
C MET A 93 -18.46 7.18 -13.76
N ILE A 94 -18.68 7.99 -12.72
CA ILE A 94 -20.04 8.34 -12.21
C ILE A 94 -21.02 8.75 -13.30
N PRO A 95 -20.72 9.68 -14.23
CA PRO A 95 -21.69 10.08 -15.26
C PRO A 95 -22.17 8.90 -16.12
N ASN A 96 -21.25 8.01 -16.48
CA ASN A 96 -21.58 6.81 -17.25
C ASN A 96 -22.29 5.75 -16.39
N MET A 97 -21.99 5.64 -15.10
CA MET A 97 -22.72 4.76 -14.18
C MET A 97 -24.21 5.14 -14.11
N TYR A 98 -24.54 6.42 -13.98
CA TYR A 98 -25.92 6.87 -14.03
C TYR A 98 -26.61 6.51 -15.37
N LYS A 99 -25.90 6.62 -16.49
CA LYS A 99 -26.40 6.23 -17.81
C LYS A 99 -26.65 4.73 -17.89
N ILE A 100 -25.65 3.92 -17.53
CA ILE A 100 -25.73 2.45 -17.57
C ILE A 100 -26.87 1.94 -16.69
N ALA A 101 -27.02 2.48 -15.48
CA ALA A 101 -28.10 2.10 -14.57
C ALA A 101 -29.47 2.58 -15.08
N GLY A 102 -29.57 3.83 -15.53
CA GLY A 102 -30.80 4.40 -16.06
C GLY A 102 -31.32 3.70 -17.33
N GLU A 103 -30.41 3.15 -18.11
CA GLU A 103 -30.71 2.39 -19.34
C GLU A 103 -30.85 0.88 -19.08
N MET A 104 -30.71 0.44 -17.83
CA MET A 104 -30.87 -0.96 -17.36
C MET A 104 -29.97 -1.92 -18.15
N LEU A 105 -28.68 -1.63 -18.19
CA LEU A 105 -27.67 -2.41 -18.90
C LEU A 105 -26.88 -3.31 -17.92
N PRO A 106 -26.68 -4.61 -18.22
CA PRO A 106 -26.11 -5.59 -17.31
C PRO A 106 -24.57 -5.56 -17.23
N GLY A 107 -23.98 -4.39 -17.01
CA GLY A 107 -22.55 -4.22 -16.79
C GLY A 107 -22.15 -4.60 -15.38
N VAL A 108 -20.98 -5.21 -15.20
CA VAL A 108 -20.43 -5.50 -13.86
C VAL A 108 -19.10 -4.78 -13.68
N PHE A 109 -19.01 -3.98 -12.62
CA PHE A 109 -17.82 -3.27 -12.22
C PHE A 109 -17.21 -3.98 -10.99
N HIS A 110 -15.96 -4.43 -11.08
CA HIS A 110 -15.23 -4.95 -9.95
C HIS A 110 -14.34 -3.87 -9.36
N VAL A 111 -14.49 -3.63 -8.07
CA VAL A 111 -13.82 -2.52 -7.38
C VAL A 111 -13.02 -3.04 -6.19
N SER A 112 -11.70 -2.87 -6.24
CA SER A 112 -10.85 -2.99 -5.05
C SER A 112 -10.94 -1.66 -4.30
N ALA A 113 -11.90 -1.55 -3.37
CA ALA A 113 -12.28 -0.30 -2.74
C ALA A 113 -11.10 0.41 -2.08
N ARG A 114 -10.88 1.66 -2.44
CA ARG A 114 -9.74 2.47 -2.03
C ARG A 114 -10.19 3.86 -1.59
N THR A 115 -9.52 4.39 -0.55
CA THR A 115 -9.76 5.74 -0.04
C THR A 115 -9.66 6.80 -1.15
N LEU A 116 -10.50 7.82 -1.05
CA LEU A 116 -10.44 8.98 -1.92
C LEU A 116 -9.33 9.94 -1.48
N SER A 117 -8.69 10.59 -2.45
CA SER A 117 -7.76 11.67 -2.17
C SER A 117 -8.51 12.85 -1.54
N ALA A 118 -8.03 13.27 -0.36
CA ALA A 118 -8.57 14.39 0.38
C ALA A 118 -7.43 15.36 0.73
N HIS A 119 -7.08 15.49 2.02
CA HIS A 119 -5.90 16.26 2.45
C HIS A 119 -4.58 15.67 1.92
N ALA A 120 -4.54 14.37 1.65
CA ALA A 120 -3.43 13.66 1.04
C ALA A 120 -3.93 12.49 0.20
N LEU A 121 -3.11 12.00 -0.72
CA LEU A 121 -3.35 10.76 -1.44
C LEU A 121 -2.98 9.56 -0.55
N SER A 122 -3.85 8.56 -0.49
CA SER A 122 -3.51 7.23 -0.02
C SER A 122 -3.96 6.18 -1.03
N ILE A 123 -3.13 5.16 -1.26
CA ILE A 123 -3.46 4.06 -2.17
C ILE A 123 -4.18 2.91 -1.45
N PHE A 124 -4.30 2.99 -0.12
CA PHE A 124 -4.84 1.92 0.71
C PHE A 124 -6.36 1.93 0.79
N GLY A 125 -6.93 0.80 1.23
CA GLY A 125 -8.35 0.53 1.11
C GLY A 125 -9.21 1.15 2.21
N ASP A 126 -10.37 1.65 1.79
CA ASP A 126 -11.58 1.88 2.57
C ASP A 126 -12.78 1.98 1.60
N HIS A 127 -13.97 2.28 2.11
CA HIS A 127 -15.18 2.29 1.31
C HIS A 127 -15.60 3.69 0.82
N SER A 128 -14.74 4.70 0.93
CA SER A 128 -15.11 6.08 0.54
C SER A 128 -15.49 6.22 -0.93
N ASP A 129 -14.81 5.48 -1.81
CA ASP A 129 -15.11 5.49 -3.26
C ASP A 129 -16.45 4.82 -3.58
N VAL A 130 -16.70 3.62 -3.06
CA VAL A 130 -17.95 2.89 -3.32
C VAL A 130 -19.15 3.58 -2.65
N MET A 131 -18.97 4.22 -1.51
CA MET A 131 -20.01 5.01 -0.86
C MET A 131 -20.32 6.29 -1.64
N ALA A 132 -19.35 6.90 -2.30
CA ALA A 132 -19.58 8.06 -3.16
C ALA A 132 -20.47 7.75 -4.38
N VAL A 133 -20.46 6.51 -4.86
CA VAL A 133 -21.27 6.09 -6.03
C VAL A 133 -22.56 5.33 -5.68
N ARG A 134 -22.90 5.18 -4.39
CA ARG A 134 -24.05 4.39 -3.91
C ARG A 134 -25.42 4.82 -4.45
N ASN A 135 -25.50 6.04 -4.96
CA ASN A 135 -26.73 6.62 -5.51
C ASN A 135 -26.83 6.58 -7.04
N THR A 136 -25.87 5.95 -7.73
CA THR A 136 -25.86 5.87 -9.20
C THR A 136 -26.90 4.91 -9.77
N GLY A 137 -27.44 4.00 -8.95
CA GLY A 137 -28.35 2.94 -9.37
C GLY A 137 -27.69 1.60 -9.69
N PHE A 138 -26.40 1.46 -9.45
CA PHE A 138 -25.74 0.15 -9.46
C PHE A 138 -26.15 -0.65 -8.24
N SER A 139 -26.40 -1.94 -8.42
CA SER A 139 -26.54 -2.86 -7.30
C SER A 139 -25.18 -3.11 -6.68
N MET A 140 -25.09 -3.05 -5.34
CA MET A 140 -23.79 -3.10 -4.66
C MET A 140 -23.64 -4.37 -3.83
N LEU A 141 -22.69 -5.22 -4.22
CA LEU A 141 -22.41 -6.50 -3.57
C LEU A 141 -20.99 -6.49 -2.98
N ALA A 142 -20.87 -6.71 -1.66
CA ALA A 142 -19.64 -6.67 -0.89
C ALA A 142 -19.12 -8.08 -0.57
N SER A 143 -17.81 -8.30 -0.71
CA SER A 143 -17.12 -9.53 -0.30
C SER A 143 -16.13 -9.27 0.83
N THR A 144 -15.96 -10.25 1.75
CA THR A 144 -15.13 -10.14 2.95
C THR A 144 -13.74 -10.75 2.81
N SER A 145 -13.57 -11.71 1.90
CA SER A 145 -12.35 -12.50 1.72
C SER A 145 -12.12 -12.88 0.27
N PRO A 146 -10.92 -13.32 -0.13
CA PRO A 146 -10.65 -13.82 -1.48
C PRO A 146 -11.58 -14.96 -1.93
N GLN A 147 -11.98 -15.83 -1.01
CA GLN A 147 -12.98 -16.87 -1.32
C GLN A 147 -14.34 -16.27 -1.66
N GLU A 148 -14.80 -15.30 -0.87
CA GLU A 148 -16.07 -14.61 -1.17
C GLU A 148 -16.00 -13.81 -2.46
N VAL A 149 -14.85 -13.22 -2.78
CA VAL A 149 -14.65 -12.53 -4.06
C VAL A 149 -14.87 -13.47 -5.25
N MET A 150 -14.36 -14.71 -5.17
CA MET A 150 -14.60 -15.74 -6.19
C MET A 150 -16.09 -16.06 -6.32
N ASP A 151 -16.74 -16.33 -5.20
CA ASP A 151 -18.10 -16.85 -5.17
C ASP A 151 -19.16 -15.78 -5.45
N LEU A 152 -19.05 -14.61 -4.78
CA LEU A 152 -19.99 -13.51 -4.96
C LEU A 152 -19.74 -12.75 -6.27
N GLY A 153 -18.54 -12.82 -6.82
CA GLY A 153 -18.28 -12.36 -8.18
C GLY A 153 -19.12 -13.10 -9.22
N ALA A 154 -19.28 -14.44 -9.08
CA ALA A 154 -20.20 -15.22 -9.91
C ALA A 154 -21.65 -14.78 -9.72
N VAL A 155 -22.08 -14.57 -8.46
CA VAL A 155 -23.44 -14.09 -8.14
C VAL A 155 -23.71 -12.74 -8.81
N ALA A 156 -22.74 -11.79 -8.76
CA ALA A 156 -22.89 -10.47 -9.37
C ALA A 156 -23.15 -10.55 -10.87
N HIS A 157 -22.38 -11.37 -11.60
CA HIS A 157 -22.56 -11.54 -13.04
C HIS A 157 -23.86 -12.26 -13.39
N LEU A 158 -24.18 -13.37 -12.72
CA LEU A 158 -25.42 -14.12 -12.95
C LEU A 158 -26.67 -13.26 -12.67
N ALA A 159 -26.67 -12.52 -11.55
CA ALA A 159 -27.75 -11.63 -11.20
C ALA A 159 -27.86 -10.41 -12.16
N ALA A 160 -26.73 -9.84 -12.57
CA ALA A 160 -26.73 -8.73 -13.55
C ALA A 160 -27.37 -9.16 -14.87
N ILE A 161 -27.02 -10.33 -15.38
CA ILE A 161 -27.60 -10.90 -16.61
C ILE A 161 -29.10 -11.12 -16.44
N HIS A 162 -29.51 -11.80 -15.38
CA HIS A 162 -30.91 -12.16 -15.12
C HIS A 162 -31.80 -10.93 -14.95
N CYS A 163 -31.39 -10.00 -14.07
CA CYS A 163 -32.16 -8.78 -13.79
C CYS A 163 -32.06 -7.72 -14.91
N ARG A 164 -31.05 -7.82 -15.78
CA ARG A 164 -30.67 -6.76 -16.73
C ARG A 164 -30.45 -5.43 -16.00
N MET A 165 -29.68 -5.49 -14.91
CA MET A 165 -29.30 -4.33 -14.10
C MET A 165 -27.79 -4.37 -13.84
N PRO A 166 -27.14 -3.22 -13.71
CA PRO A 166 -25.71 -3.21 -13.46
C PRO A 166 -25.38 -3.53 -12.00
N PHE A 167 -24.21 -4.16 -11.80
CA PHE A 167 -23.68 -4.49 -10.50
C PHE A 167 -22.30 -3.88 -10.28
N LEU A 168 -22.07 -3.41 -9.07
CA LEU A 168 -20.79 -3.06 -8.52
C LEU A 168 -20.44 -4.10 -7.47
N HIS A 169 -19.53 -5.00 -7.80
CA HIS A 169 -18.96 -5.98 -6.88
C HIS A 169 -17.68 -5.41 -6.29
N PHE A 170 -17.63 -5.23 -4.97
CA PHE A 170 -16.48 -4.63 -4.32
C PHE A 170 -15.98 -5.43 -3.13
N PHE A 171 -14.72 -5.23 -2.85
CA PHE A 171 -13.98 -5.80 -1.72
C PHE A 171 -12.85 -4.86 -1.33
N ASP A 172 -12.33 -5.02 -0.12
CA ASP A 172 -11.36 -4.09 0.43
C ASP A 172 -10.04 -4.10 -0.36
N GLY A 173 -9.63 -2.93 -0.81
CA GLY A 173 -8.31 -2.71 -1.40
C GLY A 173 -7.20 -3.08 -0.41
N PHE A 174 -6.16 -3.72 -0.88
CA PHE A 174 -5.06 -4.32 -0.15
C PHE A 174 -5.48 -5.44 0.82
N ARG A 175 -6.37 -5.20 1.78
CA ARG A 175 -6.74 -6.18 2.81
C ARG A 175 -7.42 -7.44 2.25
N THR A 176 -8.17 -7.33 1.17
CA THR A 176 -8.72 -8.47 0.44
C THR A 176 -8.07 -8.63 -0.92
N SER A 177 -7.89 -7.51 -1.64
CA SER A 177 -7.42 -7.54 -3.02
C SER A 177 -6.01 -8.11 -3.18
N HIS A 178 -5.13 -7.96 -2.18
CA HIS A 178 -3.75 -8.47 -2.16
C HIS A 178 -3.49 -9.53 -1.09
N GLU A 179 -4.51 -9.96 -0.37
CA GLU A 179 -4.42 -11.06 0.56
C GLU A 179 -4.44 -12.38 -0.19
N ILE A 180 -3.35 -13.15 -0.11
CA ILE A 180 -3.26 -14.48 -0.73
C ILE A 180 -3.88 -15.49 0.22
N GLN A 181 -4.81 -16.30 -0.30
CA GLN A 181 -5.41 -17.41 0.41
C GLN A 181 -5.43 -18.69 -0.45
N LYS A 182 -5.55 -19.82 0.21
CA LYS A 182 -5.92 -21.10 -0.41
C LYS A 182 -7.43 -21.13 -0.52
N ILE A 183 -7.96 -21.10 -1.75
CA ILE A 183 -9.39 -21.05 -2.04
C ILE A 183 -9.85 -22.16 -2.96
N ASP A 184 -11.15 -22.44 -2.95
CA ASP A 184 -11.81 -23.30 -3.90
C ASP A 184 -12.24 -22.46 -5.11
N ALA A 185 -11.57 -22.61 -6.25
CA ALA A 185 -11.95 -21.93 -7.49
C ALA A 185 -13.14 -22.63 -8.16
N LEU A 186 -14.10 -21.83 -8.62
CA LEU A 186 -15.27 -22.32 -9.36
C LEU A 186 -14.86 -22.75 -10.76
N ASP A 187 -15.34 -23.89 -11.22
CA ASP A 187 -15.19 -24.33 -12.60
C ASP A 187 -16.22 -23.62 -13.48
N TYR A 188 -15.79 -23.14 -14.65
CA TYR A 188 -16.68 -22.45 -15.58
C TYR A 188 -17.80 -23.36 -16.10
N GLU A 189 -17.51 -24.67 -16.31
CA GLU A 189 -18.53 -25.62 -16.77
C GLU A 189 -19.58 -25.89 -15.73
N ASP A 190 -19.26 -25.82 -14.43
CA ASP A 190 -20.23 -25.95 -13.34
C ASP A 190 -21.18 -24.74 -13.27
N LEU A 191 -20.74 -23.57 -13.73
CA LEU A 191 -21.53 -22.33 -13.78
C LEU A 191 -22.42 -22.24 -15.03
N ARG A 192 -22.02 -22.86 -16.14
CA ARG A 192 -22.68 -22.81 -17.42
C ARG A 192 -24.19 -23.09 -17.38
N PRO A 193 -24.71 -24.09 -16.63
CA PRO A 193 -26.13 -24.39 -16.56
C PRO A 193 -26.98 -23.29 -15.92
N TYR A 194 -26.37 -22.41 -15.17
CA TYR A 194 -27.06 -21.36 -14.41
C TYR A 194 -27.07 -20.01 -15.09
N VAL A 195 -26.41 -19.89 -16.27
CA VAL A 195 -26.44 -18.67 -17.09
C VAL A 195 -27.81 -18.54 -17.72
N ASP A 196 -28.47 -17.40 -17.51
CA ASP A 196 -29.76 -17.09 -18.14
C ASP A 196 -29.57 -16.65 -19.60
N TYR A 197 -29.47 -17.63 -20.49
CA TYR A 197 -29.30 -17.39 -21.92
C TYR A 197 -30.51 -16.69 -22.56
N ASP A 198 -31.70 -16.81 -22.01
CA ASP A 198 -32.87 -16.12 -22.52
C ASP A 198 -32.85 -14.65 -22.14
N ALA A 199 -32.34 -14.30 -20.94
CA ALA A 199 -32.06 -12.91 -20.59
C ALA A 199 -30.98 -12.31 -21.49
N ILE A 200 -29.92 -13.05 -21.83
CA ILE A 200 -28.89 -12.59 -22.81
C ILE A 200 -29.51 -12.34 -24.19
N LYS A 201 -30.35 -13.26 -24.69
CA LYS A 201 -31.05 -13.07 -25.97
C LYS A 201 -31.94 -11.82 -25.93
N ALA A 202 -32.68 -11.63 -24.83
CA ALA A 202 -33.54 -10.46 -24.65
C ALA A 202 -32.73 -9.16 -24.59
N PHE A 203 -31.58 -9.19 -23.94
CA PHE A 203 -30.62 -8.07 -23.86
C PHE A 203 -30.11 -7.71 -25.25
N ARG A 204 -29.63 -8.71 -26.02
CA ARG A 204 -29.13 -8.50 -27.39
C ARG A 204 -30.22 -8.07 -28.35
N LYS A 205 -31.46 -8.54 -28.19
CA LYS A 205 -32.60 -8.07 -28.97
C LYS A 205 -32.90 -6.57 -28.77
N ASN A 206 -32.62 -6.07 -27.54
CA ASN A 206 -32.77 -4.66 -27.19
C ASN A 206 -31.52 -3.82 -27.48
N ALA A 207 -30.48 -4.39 -28.05
CA ALA A 207 -29.28 -3.65 -28.44
C ALA A 207 -29.62 -2.65 -29.55
N LEU A 208 -28.89 -1.53 -29.63
CA LEU A 208 -29.01 -0.58 -30.71
C LEU A 208 -28.56 -1.24 -32.02
N ASN A 209 -29.45 -1.38 -32.94
CA ASN A 209 -29.25 -2.07 -34.22
C ASN A 209 -29.99 -1.34 -35.34
N PRO A 210 -29.30 -0.99 -36.46
CA PRO A 210 -29.95 -0.32 -37.60
C PRO A 210 -31.07 -1.15 -38.27
N GLU A 211 -31.07 -2.49 -38.12
CA GLU A 211 -32.17 -3.34 -38.62
C GLU A 211 -33.46 -3.20 -37.76
N HIS A 212 -33.32 -2.76 -36.51
CA HIS A 212 -34.40 -2.45 -35.61
C HIS A 212 -34.10 -1.12 -34.89
N PRO A 213 -34.23 0.02 -35.64
CA PRO A 213 -33.74 1.31 -35.15
C PRO A 213 -34.53 1.79 -33.95
N ALA A 214 -33.81 2.25 -32.94
CA ALA A 214 -34.36 2.87 -31.76
C ALA A 214 -33.47 4.05 -31.34
N THR A 215 -34.02 5.02 -30.64
CA THR A 215 -33.29 6.11 -30.02
C THR A 215 -33.26 5.88 -28.51
N ARG A 216 -32.07 5.94 -27.88
CA ARG A 216 -31.89 5.76 -26.44
C ARG A 216 -31.04 6.89 -25.86
N GLY A 217 -31.34 7.27 -24.64
CA GLY A 217 -30.58 8.31 -23.93
C GLY A 217 -30.90 9.72 -24.44
N CYS A 218 -32.08 9.93 -25.01
CA CYS A 218 -32.54 11.23 -25.52
C CYS A 218 -32.81 12.25 -24.42
N THR A 219 -32.95 13.52 -24.83
CA THR A 219 -33.47 14.59 -23.96
C THR A 219 -34.93 14.36 -23.65
N VAL A 220 -35.33 14.42 -22.40
CA VAL A 220 -36.68 14.21 -21.91
C VAL A 220 -37.15 15.48 -21.22
N ASN A 221 -38.36 15.91 -21.49
CA ASN A 221 -38.97 17.09 -20.87
C ASN A 221 -39.32 16.88 -19.39
N PRO A 222 -39.42 17.94 -18.57
CA PRO A 222 -39.62 17.83 -17.13
C PRO A 222 -40.98 17.19 -16.74
N ASP A 223 -41.95 17.21 -17.62
CA ASP A 223 -43.30 16.67 -17.39
C ASP A 223 -43.34 15.13 -17.34
N ILE A 224 -42.36 14.43 -17.93
CA ILE A 224 -42.29 12.97 -17.94
C ILE A 224 -41.00 12.38 -17.32
N PHE A 225 -39.97 13.18 -17.07
CA PHE A 225 -38.69 12.68 -16.53
C PHE A 225 -38.86 11.92 -15.22
N PHE A 226 -39.68 12.46 -14.31
CA PHE A 226 -39.91 11.86 -12.99
C PHE A 226 -40.61 10.49 -13.13
N GLN A 227 -41.62 10.37 -13.94
CA GLN A 227 -42.31 9.10 -14.21
C GLN A 227 -41.39 8.04 -14.77
N CYS A 228 -40.47 8.41 -15.67
CA CYS A 228 -39.46 7.50 -16.22
C CYS A 228 -38.53 7.02 -15.12
N ARG A 229 -38.13 7.91 -14.17
CA ARG A 229 -37.29 7.55 -13.02
C ARG A 229 -37.98 6.59 -12.06
N GLU A 230 -39.27 6.76 -11.80
CA GLU A 230 -40.07 5.88 -10.92
C GLU A 230 -40.37 4.52 -11.56
N ALA A 231 -40.47 4.45 -12.87
CA ALA A 231 -40.78 3.22 -13.59
C ALA A 231 -39.75 2.08 -13.39
N CYS A 232 -38.52 2.42 -13.01
CA CYS A 232 -37.46 1.42 -12.74
C CYS A 232 -37.59 0.75 -11.36
N ASN A 233 -38.45 1.24 -10.45
CA ASN A 233 -38.56 0.75 -9.08
C ASN A 233 -38.85 -0.76 -9.01
N THR A 234 -39.66 -1.30 -9.93
CA THR A 234 -39.97 -2.74 -10.00
C THR A 234 -38.73 -3.60 -10.30
N ARG A 235 -37.75 -3.06 -11.04
CA ARG A 235 -36.49 -3.76 -11.31
C ARG A 235 -35.61 -3.84 -10.05
N PHE A 236 -35.51 -2.72 -9.32
CA PHE A 236 -34.77 -2.73 -8.06
C PHE A 236 -35.38 -3.65 -7.01
N ALA A 237 -36.72 -3.71 -6.94
CA ALA A 237 -37.43 -4.60 -6.01
C ALA A 237 -37.20 -6.10 -6.28
N ALA A 238 -36.90 -6.49 -7.51
CA ALA A 238 -36.64 -7.88 -7.89
C ALA A 238 -35.19 -8.36 -7.64
N ILE A 239 -34.26 -7.42 -7.45
CA ILE A 239 -32.83 -7.75 -7.33
C ILE A 239 -32.50 -8.62 -6.10
N PRO A 240 -33.05 -8.35 -4.88
CA PRO A 240 -32.75 -9.18 -3.71
C PRO A 240 -33.09 -10.65 -3.92
N ASP A 241 -34.24 -10.96 -4.51
CA ASP A 241 -34.68 -12.34 -4.78
C ASP A 241 -33.76 -13.02 -5.80
N ALA A 242 -33.32 -12.31 -6.82
CA ALA A 242 -32.37 -12.83 -7.80
C ALA A 242 -30.99 -13.09 -7.20
N VAL A 243 -30.49 -12.18 -6.35
CA VAL A 243 -29.22 -12.37 -5.67
C VAL A 243 -29.28 -13.55 -4.70
N GLU A 244 -30.33 -13.68 -3.90
CA GLU A 244 -30.53 -14.85 -3.03
C GLU A 244 -30.61 -16.16 -3.83
N HIS A 245 -31.33 -16.17 -4.96
CA HIS A 245 -31.38 -17.32 -5.85
C HIS A 245 -29.98 -17.76 -6.30
N TYR A 246 -29.16 -16.84 -6.77
CA TYR A 246 -27.81 -17.18 -7.24
C TYR A 246 -26.85 -17.46 -6.08
N MET A 247 -27.02 -16.86 -4.91
CA MET A 247 -26.33 -17.30 -3.69
C MET A 247 -26.67 -18.76 -3.35
N ASP A 248 -27.94 -19.17 -3.44
CA ASP A 248 -28.36 -20.57 -3.22
C ASP A 248 -27.75 -21.51 -4.27
N VAL A 249 -27.58 -21.08 -5.51
CA VAL A 249 -26.88 -21.84 -6.55
C VAL A 249 -25.43 -22.08 -6.12
N ILE A 250 -24.71 -21.01 -5.74
CA ILE A 250 -23.32 -21.10 -5.29
C ILE A 250 -23.23 -21.95 -4.01
N ASN A 251 -24.13 -21.79 -3.06
CA ASN A 251 -24.20 -22.62 -1.85
C ASN A 251 -24.31 -24.12 -2.16
N LYS A 252 -25.16 -24.48 -3.11
CA LYS A 252 -25.31 -25.89 -3.57
C LYS A 252 -24.03 -26.41 -4.24
N LEU A 253 -23.36 -25.61 -5.04
CA LEU A 253 -22.13 -25.99 -5.72
C LEU A 253 -20.94 -26.13 -4.75
N THR A 254 -20.88 -25.30 -3.72
CA THR A 254 -19.68 -25.16 -2.87
C THR A 254 -19.82 -25.74 -1.46
N GLY A 255 -21.07 -25.89 -0.99
CA GLY A 255 -21.37 -26.26 0.39
C GLY A 255 -21.24 -25.10 1.39
N ARG A 256 -21.18 -23.85 0.90
CA ARG A 256 -21.18 -22.64 1.72
C ARG A 256 -22.61 -22.16 2.01
N ASP A 257 -22.77 -21.15 2.86
CA ASP A 257 -24.07 -20.56 3.22
C ASP A 257 -24.03 -19.04 3.07
N TYR A 258 -24.11 -18.56 1.82
CA TYR A 258 -24.22 -17.14 1.50
C TYR A 258 -25.66 -16.67 1.54
N ARG A 259 -25.86 -15.50 2.14
CA ARG A 259 -27.12 -14.76 2.19
C ARG A 259 -26.81 -13.27 1.90
N ILE A 260 -27.80 -12.51 1.49
CA ILE A 260 -27.63 -11.06 1.32
C ILE A 260 -27.30 -10.35 2.63
N PHE A 261 -27.73 -10.94 3.76
CA PHE A 261 -27.31 -10.60 5.13
C PHE A 261 -27.01 -11.90 5.87
N ASN A 262 -25.73 -12.13 6.20
CA ASN A 262 -25.33 -13.30 6.96
C ASN A 262 -25.22 -12.98 8.44
N TYR A 263 -26.02 -13.64 9.25
CA TYR A 263 -25.88 -13.60 10.70
C TYR A 263 -24.86 -14.61 11.20
N TYR A 264 -24.03 -14.22 12.16
CA TYR A 264 -23.02 -15.05 12.81
C TYR A 264 -22.99 -14.79 14.32
N GLY A 265 -23.02 -15.81 15.17
CA GLY A 265 -22.90 -15.71 16.62
C GLY A 265 -24.03 -16.37 17.40
N ALA A 266 -24.27 -15.93 18.63
CA ALA A 266 -25.28 -16.50 19.49
C ALA A 266 -26.69 -16.30 18.90
N PRO A 267 -27.56 -17.33 18.84
CA PRO A 267 -28.91 -17.22 18.27
C PRO A 267 -29.83 -16.29 19.09
N ASP A 268 -29.48 -16.06 20.35
CA ASP A 268 -30.17 -15.17 21.27
C ASP A 268 -29.34 -13.92 21.62
N ALA A 269 -28.54 -13.45 20.67
CA ALA A 269 -27.69 -12.27 20.87
C ALA A 269 -28.51 -11.02 21.22
N GLU A 270 -28.04 -10.29 22.21
CA GLU A 270 -28.58 -9.01 22.62
C GLU A 270 -27.78 -7.82 22.07
N ARG A 271 -26.53 -8.05 21.68
CA ARG A 271 -25.60 -7.05 21.14
C ARG A 271 -25.05 -7.55 19.80
N VAL A 272 -25.25 -6.76 18.76
CA VAL A 272 -24.87 -7.15 17.39
C VAL A 272 -24.05 -6.04 16.74
N ILE A 273 -22.97 -6.41 16.07
CA ILE A 273 -22.25 -5.53 15.14
C ILE A 273 -22.82 -5.76 13.73
N VAL A 274 -23.01 -4.69 12.97
CA VAL A 274 -23.35 -4.72 11.55
C VAL A 274 -22.16 -4.14 10.77
N ILE A 275 -21.67 -4.85 9.75
CA ILE A 275 -20.43 -4.47 9.05
C ILE A 275 -20.42 -5.01 7.61
N MET A 276 -19.63 -4.38 6.73
CA MET A 276 -19.30 -4.84 5.38
C MET A 276 -17.78 -5.03 5.23
N GLY A 277 -17.37 -5.85 4.25
CA GLY A 277 -15.98 -6.03 3.86
C GLY A 277 -15.14 -6.82 4.87
N SER A 278 -13.83 -6.75 4.75
CA SER A 278 -12.87 -7.62 5.45
C SER A 278 -12.92 -7.51 6.98
N GLY A 279 -13.37 -6.38 7.52
CA GLY A 279 -13.56 -6.22 8.97
C GLY A 279 -14.53 -7.23 9.58
N ALA A 280 -15.43 -7.82 8.76
CA ALA A 280 -16.33 -8.88 9.20
C ALA A 280 -15.57 -10.15 9.63
N GLU A 281 -14.46 -10.48 8.97
CA GLU A 281 -13.65 -11.66 9.32
C GLU A 281 -13.00 -11.49 10.70
N THR A 282 -12.44 -10.30 10.99
CA THR A 282 -11.94 -9.96 12.35
C THR A 282 -13.05 -10.01 13.39
N ALA A 283 -14.24 -9.52 13.05
CA ALA A 283 -15.39 -9.55 13.95
C ALA A 283 -15.86 -10.98 14.22
N LYS A 284 -15.85 -11.89 13.22
CA LYS A 284 -16.17 -13.32 13.43
C LYS A 284 -15.25 -13.98 14.46
N GLU A 285 -13.94 -13.73 14.40
CA GLU A 285 -12.98 -14.24 15.41
C GLU A 285 -13.30 -13.71 16.82
N THR A 286 -13.66 -12.44 16.91
CA THR A 286 -14.04 -11.82 18.19
C THR A 286 -15.33 -12.39 18.74
N VAL A 287 -16.33 -12.66 17.86
CA VAL A 287 -17.59 -13.29 18.23
C VAL A 287 -17.34 -14.72 18.75
N ASP A 288 -16.51 -15.50 18.06
CA ASP A 288 -16.13 -16.86 18.52
C ASP A 288 -15.50 -16.82 19.92
N PHE A 289 -14.58 -15.88 20.15
CA PHE A 289 -13.93 -15.69 21.44
C PHE A 289 -14.93 -15.32 22.56
N LEU A 290 -15.89 -14.44 22.28
CA LEU A 290 -16.88 -13.99 23.25
C LEU A 290 -17.97 -15.03 23.52
N THR A 291 -18.48 -15.69 22.48
CA THR A 291 -19.50 -16.73 22.61
C THR A 291 -18.97 -17.97 23.31
N ALA A 292 -17.68 -18.32 23.13
CA ALA A 292 -17.02 -19.36 23.93
C ALA A 292 -16.98 -19.05 25.43
N LYS A 293 -17.10 -17.76 25.82
CA LYS A 293 -17.22 -17.31 27.21
C LYS A 293 -18.67 -17.17 27.70
N GLY A 294 -19.64 -17.54 26.86
CA GLY A 294 -21.07 -17.44 27.14
C GLY A 294 -21.69 -16.08 26.92
N GLU A 295 -21.00 -15.16 26.22
CA GLU A 295 -21.53 -13.83 25.88
C GLU A 295 -22.58 -13.94 24.77
N LYS A 296 -23.70 -13.21 24.96
CA LYS A 296 -24.79 -13.15 23.97
C LYS A 296 -24.53 -12.06 22.94
N VAL A 297 -23.58 -12.32 22.05
CA VAL A 297 -23.13 -11.40 21.00
C VAL A 297 -23.27 -12.02 19.62
N GLY A 298 -23.41 -11.16 18.63
CA GLY A 298 -23.49 -11.59 17.23
C GLY A 298 -23.00 -10.52 16.26
N LEU A 299 -22.92 -10.93 15.02
CA LEU A 299 -22.47 -10.13 13.88
C LEU A 299 -23.46 -10.29 12.74
N LEU A 300 -23.81 -9.21 12.06
CA LEU A 300 -24.53 -9.24 10.79
C LEU A 300 -23.63 -8.70 9.68
N VAL A 301 -23.26 -9.56 8.76
CA VAL A 301 -22.45 -9.21 7.59
C VAL A 301 -23.39 -8.78 6.46
N VAL A 302 -23.15 -7.59 5.90
CA VAL A 302 -23.92 -7.08 4.77
C VAL A 302 -23.18 -7.41 3.47
N HIS A 303 -23.79 -8.26 2.62
CA HIS A 303 -23.27 -8.56 1.28
C HIS A 303 -24.00 -7.70 0.24
N LEU A 304 -25.34 -7.69 0.18
CA LEU A 304 -26.08 -6.79 -0.72
C LEU A 304 -26.41 -5.50 0.01
N TYR A 305 -25.67 -4.43 -0.33
CA TYR A 305 -25.89 -3.11 0.25
C TYR A 305 -26.93 -2.27 -0.52
N ARG A 306 -26.95 -2.40 -1.85
CA ARG A 306 -27.95 -1.75 -2.73
C ARG A 306 -28.51 -2.75 -3.73
N PRO A 307 -29.83 -2.82 -3.89
CA PRO A 307 -30.86 -2.18 -3.08
C PRO A 307 -30.87 -2.71 -1.65
N PHE A 308 -31.19 -1.88 -0.66
CA PHE A 308 -31.24 -2.27 0.76
C PHE A 308 -32.54 -3.03 1.04
N ALA A 309 -32.45 -4.34 1.22
CA ALA A 309 -33.60 -5.23 1.44
C ALA A 309 -34.01 -5.24 2.92
N ALA A 310 -34.76 -4.22 3.33
CA ALA A 310 -35.10 -3.93 4.72
C ALA A 310 -35.74 -5.14 5.47
N ASP A 311 -36.69 -5.82 4.85
CA ASP A 311 -37.37 -6.96 5.49
C ASP A 311 -36.44 -8.18 5.66
N ARG A 312 -35.52 -8.40 4.71
CA ARG A 312 -34.48 -9.45 4.81
C ARG A 312 -33.47 -9.12 5.91
N PHE A 313 -33.09 -7.84 6.04
CA PHE A 313 -32.21 -7.40 7.12
C PHE A 313 -32.83 -7.70 8.50
N LEU A 314 -34.09 -7.32 8.69
CA LEU A 314 -34.80 -7.57 9.94
C LEU A 314 -35.02 -9.07 10.21
N ALA A 315 -35.25 -9.87 9.17
CA ALA A 315 -35.40 -11.31 9.28
C ALA A 315 -34.11 -12.03 9.69
N ALA A 316 -32.96 -11.49 9.28
CA ALA A 316 -31.64 -12.02 9.64
C ALA A 316 -31.21 -11.66 11.08
N MET A 317 -31.80 -10.60 11.68
CA MET A 317 -31.45 -10.18 13.03
C MET A 317 -32.09 -11.05 14.10
N PRO A 318 -31.38 -11.39 15.19
CA PRO A 318 -31.96 -12.06 16.36
C PRO A 318 -33.11 -11.23 16.95
N LYS A 319 -34.21 -11.86 17.29
CA LYS A 319 -35.35 -11.19 17.91
C LYS A 319 -35.05 -10.61 19.31
N THR A 320 -33.97 -11.06 19.90
CA THR A 320 -33.47 -10.66 21.23
C THR A 320 -32.56 -9.42 21.20
N VAL A 321 -32.26 -8.89 20.02
CA VAL A 321 -31.32 -7.78 19.87
C VAL A 321 -31.87 -6.51 20.58
N LYS A 322 -31.01 -5.91 21.40
CA LYS A 322 -31.30 -4.67 22.14
C LYS A 322 -30.43 -3.52 21.69
N LYS A 323 -29.20 -3.82 21.30
CA LYS A 323 -28.18 -2.83 20.93
C LYS A 323 -27.43 -3.26 19.69
N ILE A 324 -27.26 -2.32 18.75
CA ILE A 324 -26.58 -2.53 17.49
C ILE A 324 -25.47 -1.47 17.36
N ALA A 325 -24.25 -1.91 17.03
CA ALA A 325 -23.19 -1.03 16.53
C ALA A 325 -23.07 -1.23 15.03
N VAL A 326 -23.21 -0.17 14.27
CA VAL A 326 -22.99 -0.19 12.82
C VAL A 326 -21.61 0.36 12.55
N LEU A 327 -20.76 -0.43 11.90
CA LEU A 327 -19.38 -0.08 11.58
C LEU A 327 -19.25 0.23 10.10
N ASP A 328 -18.92 1.49 9.80
CA ASP A 328 -18.64 1.98 8.47
C ASP A 328 -17.13 2.17 8.26
N ARG A 329 -16.61 1.67 7.14
CA ARG A 329 -15.21 1.86 6.74
C ARG A 329 -15.07 3.08 5.81
N THR A 330 -15.70 4.16 6.21
CA THR A 330 -15.68 5.44 5.50
C THR A 330 -15.88 6.58 6.48
N LYS A 331 -15.60 7.80 6.03
CA LYS A 331 -15.95 9.03 6.73
C LYS A 331 -16.68 9.95 5.76
N GLU A 332 -17.89 10.35 6.10
CA GLU A 332 -18.67 11.32 5.35
C GLU A 332 -18.68 12.66 6.10
N PRO A 333 -17.79 13.63 5.76
CA PRO A 333 -17.65 14.87 6.50
C PRO A 333 -18.94 15.68 6.51
N GLY A 334 -19.38 16.11 7.70
CA GLY A 334 -20.58 16.92 7.88
C GLY A 334 -21.92 16.16 7.89
N ALA A 335 -21.89 14.83 7.71
CA ALA A 335 -23.08 14.00 7.87
C ALA A 335 -23.39 13.71 9.35
N MET A 336 -24.62 13.33 9.63
CA MET A 336 -25.05 12.92 10.99
C MET A 336 -24.62 11.49 11.33
N GLY A 337 -23.81 10.86 10.49
CA GLY A 337 -23.30 9.50 10.58
C GLY A 337 -23.01 8.96 9.20
N GLU A 338 -22.35 7.86 9.13
CA GLU A 338 -21.90 7.21 7.89
C GLU A 338 -23.07 6.47 7.21
N PRO A 339 -22.96 6.12 5.92
CA PRO A 339 -24.08 5.67 5.11
C PRO A 339 -24.81 4.42 5.64
N LEU A 340 -24.08 3.36 6.04
CA LEU A 340 -24.72 2.15 6.55
C LEU A 340 -25.43 2.40 7.89
N TYR A 341 -24.80 3.18 8.77
CA TYR A 341 -25.40 3.59 10.03
C TYR A 341 -26.71 4.35 9.81
N GLN A 342 -26.73 5.27 8.83
CA GLN A 342 -27.95 6.05 8.51
C GLN A 342 -29.07 5.13 7.99
N ASP A 343 -28.77 4.19 7.10
CA ASP A 343 -29.74 3.23 6.56
C ASP A 343 -30.34 2.35 7.67
N VAL A 344 -29.51 1.78 8.53
CA VAL A 344 -29.95 0.93 9.64
C VAL A 344 -30.78 1.73 10.66
N SER A 345 -30.32 2.93 11.03
CA SER A 345 -31.01 3.81 11.96
C SER A 345 -32.38 4.22 11.40
N SER A 346 -32.46 4.59 10.13
CA SER A 346 -33.70 4.94 9.43
C SER A 346 -34.68 3.77 9.40
N LEU A 347 -34.19 2.54 9.12
CA LEU A 347 -35.00 1.34 9.10
C LEU A 347 -35.65 1.07 10.47
N TYR A 348 -34.87 1.05 11.54
CA TYR A 348 -35.41 0.77 12.88
C TYR A 348 -36.34 1.89 13.37
N LYS A 349 -36.05 3.14 13.04
CA LYS A 349 -36.94 4.27 13.31
C LYS A 349 -38.28 4.11 12.60
N ALA A 350 -38.26 3.73 11.33
CA ALA A 350 -39.50 3.52 10.54
C ALA A 350 -40.35 2.36 11.08
N LYS A 351 -39.72 1.32 11.67
CA LYS A 351 -40.43 0.20 12.30
C LYS A 351 -40.86 0.49 13.74
N GLY A 352 -40.46 1.61 14.34
CA GLY A 352 -40.80 1.95 15.72
C GLY A 352 -40.20 0.98 16.76
N ALA A 353 -39.09 0.32 16.44
CA ALA A 353 -38.46 -0.66 17.32
C ALA A 353 -37.62 0.02 18.41
N ASP A 354 -37.70 -0.51 19.63
CA ASP A 354 -36.92 -0.06 20.78
C ASP A 354 -35.56 -0.78 20.81
N VAL A 355 -34.68 -0.35 19.92
CA VAL A 355 -33.29 -0.86 19.80
C VAL A 355 -32.36 0.32 19.78
N THR A 356 -31.35 0.31 20.64
CA THR A 356 -30.29 1.31 20.64
C THR A 356 -29.33 1.07 19.48
N ILE A 357 -29.15 2.05 18.60
CA ILE A 357 -28.24 1.95 17.45
C ILE A 357 -27.17 3.01 17.56
N VAL A 358 -25.91 2.60 17.48
CA VAL A 358 -24.74 3.49 17.48
C VAL A 358 -23.89 3.26 16.26
N GLY A 359 -23.30 4.31 15.71
CA GLY A 359 -22.39 4.29 14.57
C GLY A 359 -20.94 4.42 14.97
N GLY A 360 -20.07 3.74 14.26
CA GLY A 360 -18.64 3.82 14.46
C GLY A 360 -17.84 3.74 13.15
N ARG A 361 -16.71 4.44 13.10
CA ARG A 361 -15.76 4.44 11.99
C ARG A 361 -14.54 3.61 12.31
N TYR A 362 -14.04 2.89 11.30
CA TYR A 362 -12.85 2.05 11.43
C TYR A 362 -12.08 1.93 10.13
N GLY A 363 -10.82 1.55 10.20
CA GLY A 363 -10.06 0.97 9.10
C GLY A 363 -9.81 1.88 7.89
N LEU A 364 -9.98 3.22 8.00
CA LEU A 364 -9.72 4.12 6.89
C LEU A 364 -8.29 3.95 6.37
N SER A 365 -8.13 3.96 5.05
CA SER A 365 -6.82 3.79 4.41
C SER A 365 -6.07 2.53 4.89
N SER A 366 -6.77 1.41 5.00
CA SER A 366 -6.26 0.12 5.50
C SER A 366 -5.65 0.17 6.91
N LYS A 367 -6.04 1.15 7.74
CA LYS A 367 -5.67 1.12 9.16
C LYS A 367 -6.01 -0.25 9.74
N ASP A 368 -5.08 -0.85 10.48
CA ASP A 368 -5.25 -2.22 10.97
C ASP A 368 -6.46 -2.32 11.90
N THR A 369 -7.23 -3.40 11.75
CA THR A 369 -8.45 -3.63 12.52
C THR A 369 -8.33 -4.99 13.20
N THR A 370 -8.09 -4.96 14.50
CA THR A 370 -7.71 -6.11 15.32
C THR A 370 -8.85 -6.62 16.21
N PRO A 371 -8.82 -7.87 16.70
CA PRO A 371 -9.86 -8.41 17.56
C PRO A 371 -10.10 -7.63 18.83
N ASP A 372 -9.09 -7.03 19.44
CA ASP A 372 -9.23 -6.16 20.63
C ASP A 372 -9.99 -4.86 20.31
N GLN A 373 -9.89 -4.33 19.11
CA GLN A 373 -10.68 -3.19 18.66
C GLN A 373 -12.17 -3.59 18.50
N MET A 374 -12.47 -4.77 17.95
CA MET A 374 -13.85 -5.28 17.90
C MET A 374 -14.39 -5.59 19.31
N LEU A 375 -13.55 -6.09 20.21
CA LEU A 375 -13.89 -6.26 21.63
C LEU A 375 -14.27 -4.93 22.28
N ALA A 376 -13.56 -3.83 21.97
CA ALA A 376 -13.92 -2.50 22.45
C ALA A 376 -15.34 -2.06 22.02
N VAL A 377 -15.76 -2.42 20.80
CA VAL A 377 -17.13 -2.16 20.32
C VAL A 377 -18.16 -2.95 21.12
N TYR A 378 -17.93 -4.25 21.37
CA TYR A 378 -18.87 -5.04 22.22
C TYR A 378 -18.90 -4.55 23.65
N LYS A 379 -17.78 -4.06 24.21
CA LYS A 379 -17.75 -3.40 25.54
C LYS A 379 -18.53 -2.10 25.54
N ASN A 380 -18.42 -1.30 24.48
CA ASN A 380 -19.26 -0.09 24.33
C ASN A 380 -20.76 -0.44 24.31
N LEU A 381 -21.16 -1.48 23.56
CA LEU A 381 -22.54 -1.95 23.54
C LEU A 381 -23.01 -2.53 24.89
N ALA A 382 -22.12 -2.92 25.79
CA ALA A 382 -22.46 -3.39 27.13
C ALA A 382 -22.83 -2.25 28.08
N LEU A 383 -22.45 -1.00 27.81
CA LEU A 383 -22.77 0.16 28.63
C LEU A 383 -24.27 0.47 28.55
N ASP A 384 -24.84 1.01 29.62
CA ASP A 384 -26.25 1.45 29.63
C ASP A 384 -26.51 2.50 28.53
N THR A 385 -25.58 3.44 28.37
CA THR A 385 -25.57 4.46 27.32
C THR A 385 -24.31 4.28 26.47
N PRO A 386 -24.36 3.48 25.41
CA PRO A 386 -23.21 3.30 24.53
C PRO A 386 -22.88 4.60 23.79
N LYS A 387 -21.58 4.85 23.58
CA LYS A 387 -21.11 5.98 22.81
C LYS A 387 -21.50 5.82 21.35
N ASN A 388 -22.12 6.85 20.79
CA ASN A 388 -22.40 6.98 19.36
C ASN A 388 -21.30 7.82 18.67
N ASP A 389 -21.20 7.75 17.34
CA ASP A 389 -20.21 8.49 16.54
C ASP A 389 -18.78 8.24 17.04
N PHE A 390 -18.44 6.96 17.25
CA PHE A 390 -17.14 6.59 17.77
C PHE A 390 -16.15 6.19 16.69
N THR A 391 -14.86 6.14 17.07
CA THR A 391 -13.76 5.58 16.26
C THR A 391 -13.06 4.45 16.99
N ILE A 392 -12.54 3.48 16.24
CA ILE A 392 -11.61 2.46 16.72
C ILE A 392 -10.34 2.45 15.85
N GLY A 393 -9.22 1.96 16.37
CA GLY A 393 -7.95 1.87 15.67
C GLY A 393 -7.10 3.14 15.71
N ILE A 394 -7.60 4.24 16.25
CA ILE A 394 -6.89 5.50 16.45
C ILE A 394 -7.13 6.03 17.87
N VAL A 395 -6.35 7.03 18.27
CA VAL A 395 -6.57 7.81 19.49
C VAL A 395 -6.94 9.23 19.09
N ASP A 396 -8.23 9.54 19.15
CA ASP A 396 -8.72 10.89 18.94
C ASP A 396 -8.90 11.59 20.29
N ASP A 397 -7.89 12.36 20.65
CA ASP A 397 -7.81 13.18 21.86
C ASP A 397 -8.16 14.66 21.60
N VAL A 398 -8.64 14.98 20.40
CA VAL A 398 -9.12 16.33 20.02
C VAL A 398 -10.63 16.41 20.13
N THR A 399 -11.36 15.53 19.42
CA THR A 399 -12.84 15.48 19.47
C THR A 399 -13.35 14.32 20.35
N ASN A 400 -12.45 13.52 20.89
CA ASN A 400 -12.71 12.42 21.82
C ASN A 400 -13.69 11.38 21.29
N THR A 401 -13.62 11.04 20.00
CA THR A 401 -14.48 10.02 19.39
C THR A 401 -14.03 8.59 19.69
N SER A 402 -12.76 8.36 20.00
CA SER A 402 -12.23 7.01 20.19
C SER A 402 -12.84 6.26 21.37
N LEU A 403 -13.10 4.97 21.16
CA LEU A 403 -13.41 4.06 22.26
C LEU A 403 -12.16 3.78 23.10
N PRO A 404 -12.29 3.52 24.40
CA PRO A 404 -11.19 3.05 25.22
C PRO A 404 -10.59 1.75 24.65
N LYS A 405 -9.26 1.66 24.63
CA LYS A 405 -8.57 0.46 24.19
C LYS A 405 -8.94 -0.73 25.08
N ALA A 406 -9.37 -1.83 24.47
CA ALA A 406 -9.60 -3.07 25.16
C ALA A 406 -8.29 -3.85 25.40
N GLU A 407 -8.34 -4.86 26.29
CA GLU A 407 -7.24 -5.79 26.45
C GLU A 407 -6.97 -6.58 25.17
N ALA A 408 -5.71 -6.90 24.93
CA ALA A 408 -5.33 -7.78 23.83
C ALA A 408 -5.92 -9.18 24.04
N ILE A 409 -6.53 -9.72 22.99
CA ILE A 409 -7.10 -11.06 22.99
C ILE A 409 -6.43 -11.92 21.92
N HIS A 410 -6.28 -13.21 22.22
CA HIS A 410 -5.74 -14.19 21.29
C HIS A 410 -6.89 -14.99 20.69
N THR A 411 -7.14 -14.78 19.40
CA THR A 411 -8.24 -15.42 18.65
C THR A 411 -7.76 -16.52 17.71
N ALA A 412 -6.43 -16.61 17.48
CA ALA A 412 -5.87 -17.62 16.59
C ALA A 412 -6.20 -19.05 17.08
N PRO A 413 -6.72 -19.91 16.19
CA PRO A 413 -6.99 -21.32 16.53
C PRO A 413 -5.73 -22.05 16.98
N GLU A 414 -5.91 -23.06 17.87
CA GLU A 414 -4.80 -23.89 18.31
C GLU A 414 -4.10 -24.57 17.11
N GLY A 415 -2.77 -24.57 17.13
CA GLY A 415 -1.96 -25.14 16.05
C GLY A 415 -1.80 -24.23 14.83
N GLN A 416 -2.33 -23.02 14.83
CA GLN A 416 -2.01 -22.02 13.81
C GLN A 416 -0.59 -21.47 14.03
N MET A 417 0.22 -21.48 12.99
CA MET A 417 1.57 -20.94 12.98
C MET A 417 1.60 -19.61 12.20
N SER A 418 2.42 -18.68 12.66
CA SER A 418 2.55 -17.34 12.09
C SER A 418 4.02 -16.97 11.91
N ALA A 419 4.36 -16.40 10.75
CA ALA A 419 5.72 -16.01 10.40
C ALA A 419 5.76 -14.59 9.83
N GLU A 420 6.72 -13.79 10.31
CA GLU A 420 7.02 -12.44 9.81
C GLU A 420 8.39 -12.39 9.15
N PHE A 421 8.48 -11.66 8.02
CA PHE A 421 9.75 -11.47 7.32
C PHE A 421 9.96 -9.98 7.04
N TRP A 422 11.12 -9.50 7.42
CA TRP A 422 11.55 -8.12 7.27
C TRP A 422 12.64 -8.04 6.21
N GLY A 423 12.29 -7.54 5.02
CA GLY A 423 13.17 -7.46 3.87
C GLY A 423 13.23 -6.05 3.27
N MET A 424 14.13 -5.88 2.33
CA MET A 424 14.28 -4.63 1.59
C MET A 424 13.56 -4.74 0.24
N GLY A 425 12.91 -3.69 -0.18
CA GLY A 425 12.28 -3.60 -1.49
C GLY A 425 13.26 -4.03 -2.60
N SER A 426 12.81 -4.93 -3.47
CA SER A 426 13.57 -5.52 -4.58
C SER A 426 14.67 -6.52 -4.18
N ASP A 427 14.76 -6.98 -2.93
CA ASP A 427 15.71 -8.02 -2.50
C ASP A 427 15.25 -9.45 -2.81
N GLY A 428 14.00 -9.60 -3.24
CA GLY A 428 13.38 -10.89 -3.59
C GLY A 428 12.64 -11.58 -2.42
N THR A 429 12.61 -10.99 -1.22
CA THR A 429 11.93 -11.54 -0.04
C THR A 429 10.45 -11.82 -0.29
N VAL A 430 9.72 -10.86 -0.85
CA VAL A 430 8.29 -11.00 -1.14
C VAL A 430 8.04 -12.12 -2.13
N GLY A 431 8.83 -12.22 -3.19
CA GLY A 431 8.73 -13.31 -4.18
C GLY A 431 8.97 -14.69 -3.58
N ALA A 432 9.98 -14.83 -2.70
CA ALA A 432 10.25 -16.08 -2.00
C ALA A 432 9.10 -16.46 -1.06
N ASN A 433 8.52 -15.50 -0.35
CA ASN A 433 7.39 -15.74 0.56
C ASN A 433 6.11 -16.09 -0.19
N LYS A 434 5.82 -15.46 -1.34
CA LYS A 434 4.73 -15.88 -2.25
C LYS A 434 4.94 -17.32 -2.73
N ASN A 435 6.18 -17.71 -3.04
CA ASN A 435 6.49 -19.08 -3.42
C ASN A 435 6.34 -20.06 -2.24
N SER A 436 6.75 -19.67 -1.03
CA SER A 436 6.58 -20.50 0.18
C SER A 436 5.12 -20.80 0.48
N ILE A 437 4.23 -19.80 0.38
CA ILE A 437 2.78 -19.98 0.53
C ILE A 437 2.22 -20.94 -0.52
N LYS A 438 2.64 -20.83 -1.77
CA LYS A 438 2.22 -21.75 -2.84
C LYS A 438 2.70 -23.17 -2.58
N ILE A 439 3.95 -23.35 -2.16
CA ILE A 439 4.49 -24.67 -1.81
C ILE A 439 3.64 -25.28 -0.69
N ILE A 440 3.50 -24.61 0.44
CA ILE A 440 2.73 -25.14 1.60
C ILE A 440 1.29 -25.45 1.22
N GLY A 441 0.63 -24.54 0.53
CA GLY A 441 -0.78 -24.71 0.18
C GLY A 441 -1.05 -25.84 -0.83
N HIS A 442 -0.10 -26.14 -1.75
CA HIS A 442 -0.24 -27.24 -2.71
C HIS A 442 0.24 -28.58 -2.17
N THR A 443 1.22 -28.59 -1.24
CA THR A 443 1.80 -29.85 -0.72
C THR A 443 1.13 -30.32 0.57
N THR A 444 0.28 -29.51 1.18
CA THR A 444 -0.41 -29.86 2.44
C THR A 444 -1.90 -29.56 2.38
N ASP A 445 -2.64 -30.13 3.33
CA ASP A 445 -4.05 -29.79 3.57
C ASP A 445 -4.24 -28.53 4.40
N LEU A 446 -3.16 -27.85 4.79
CA LEU A 446 -3.24 -26.64 5.60
C LEU A 446 -3.91 -25.51 4.82
N TYR A 447 -4.73 -24.72 5.51
CA TYR A 447 -5.09 -23.39 5.08
C TYR A 447 -3.87 -22.50 5.17
N CYS A 448 -3.73 -21.57 4.24
CA CYS A 448 -2.63 -20.61 4.23
C CYS A 448 -3.12 -19.22 3.83
N GLN A 449 -2.50 -18.22 4.43
CA GLN A 449 -2.75 -16.81 4.17
C GLN A 449 -1.41 -16.08 4.11
N ALA A 450 -1.29 -15.15 3.18
CA ALA A 450 -0.17 -14.21 3.13
C ALA A 450 -0.66 -12.80 2.86
N TYR A 451 -0.05 -11.85 3.57
CA TYR A 451 -0.24 -10.42 3.34
C TYR A 451 1.12 -9.72 3.32
N PHE A 452 1.26 -8.73 2.44
CA PHE A 452 2.51 -8.02 2.23
C PHE A 452 2.32 -6.52 2.44
N VAL A 453 3.13 -5.96 3.32
CA VAL A 453 3.19 -4.52 3.57
C VAL A 453 4.39 -3.95 2.83
N TYR A 454 4.19 -2.84 2.16
CA TYR A 454 5.22 -2.14 1.38
C TYR A 454 5.37 -0.71 1.88
N ASP A 455 6.61 -0.25 1.96
CA ASP A 455 6.93 1.17 2.08
C ASP A 455 6.72 1.86 0.72
N SER A 456 6.40 3.13 0.75
CA SER A 456 6.25 3.98 -0.44
C SER A 456 7.56 4.20 -1.21
N LYS A 457 8.71 3.98 -0.58
CA LYS A 457 10.04 4.14 -1.20
C LYS A 457 10.30 3.05 -2.24
N LYS A 458 10.71 3.44 -3.44
CA LYS A 458 10.98 2.50 -4.55
C LYS A 458 12.27 1.71 -4.36
N SER A 459 13.28 2.29 -3.70
CA SER A 459 14.56 1.63 -3.42
C SER A 459 14.93 1.77 -1.96
N GLY A 460 15.34 0.66 -1.36
CA GLY A 460 15.67 0.61 0.05
C GLY A 460 14.48 0.79 0.99
N GLY A 461 13.24 0.72 0.47
CA GLY A 461 12.03 0.70 1.27
C GLY A 461 11.87 -0.62 2.01
N LEU A 462 11.17 -0.57 3.13
CA LEU A 462 10.85 -1.76 3.91
C LEU A 462 9.78 -2.61 3.21
N THR A 463 9.92 -3.93 3.29
CA THR A 463 8.84 -4.87 3.04
C THR A 463 8.65 -5.78 4.25
N GLN A 464 7.40 -5.96 4.65
CA GLN A 464 7.04 -6.94 5.68
C GLN A 464 6.12 -7.99 5.05
N SER A 465 6.43 -9.26 5.26
CA SER A 465 5.57 -10.36 4.84
C SER A 465 4.99 -11.02 6.08
N HIS A 466 3.67 -11.19 6.09
CA HIS A 466 2.91 -11.84 7.15
C HIS A 466 2.32 -13.12 6.61
N LEU A 467 2.74 -14.28 7.11
CA LEU A 467 2.31 -15.60 6.66
C LEU A 467 1.65 -16.35 7.80
N ARG A 468 0.47 -16.94 7.54
CA ARG A 468 -0.23 -17.81 8.50
C ARG A 468 -0.55 -19.15 7.86
N PHE A 469 -0.46 -20.21 8.66
CA PHE A 469 -0.74 -21.58 8.27
C PHE A 469 -1.48 -22.30 9.39
N GLY A 470 -2.48 -23.11 9.05
CA GLY A 470 -3.26 -23.83 10.07
C GLY A 470 -4.21 -24.86 9.50
N ARG A 471 -4.70 -25.73 10.38
CA ARG A 471 -5.70 -26.75 9.99
C ARG A 471 -7.11 -26.18 9.88
N ASN A 472 -7.34 -25.02 10.43
CA ASN A 472 -8.62 -24.33 10.39
C ASN A 472 -8.57 -23.18 9.39
N PRO A 473 -9.71 -22.74 8.81
CA PRO A 473 -9.79 -21.54 8.00
C PRO A 473 -9.22 -20.32 8.72
N ILE A 474 -8.42 -19.52 8.01
CA ILE A 474 -7.76 -18.34 8.55
C ILE A 474 -8.65 -17.14 8.23
N ARG A 475 -9.12 -16.45 9.28
CA ARG A 475 -10.03 -15.29 9.20
C ARG A 475 -9.40 -14.03 9.74
N SER A 476 -8.08 -13.90 9.63
CA SER A 476 -7.29 -12.82 10.23
C SER A 476 -6.77 -11.85 9.16
N PRO A 477 -7.58 -10.88 8.67
CA PRO A 477 -7.14 -9.91 7.65
C PRO A 477 -6.27 -8.80 8.25
N TYR A 478 -5.91 -8.86 9.53
CA TYR A 478 -5.01 -7.95 10.24
C TYR A 478 -3.58 -8.48 10.28
N LEU A 479 -2.62 -7.59 10.60
CA LEU A 479 -1.21 -7.95 10.70
C LEU A 479 -0.95 -8.92 11.85
N ILE A 480 0.09 -9.74 11.73
CA ILE A 480 0.49 -10.69 12.78
C ILE A 480 0.89 -9.92 14.04
N GLN A 481 0.31 -10.29 15.17
CA GLN A 481 0.61 -9.72 16.49
C GLN A 481 1.35 -10.70 17.40
N ALA A 482 1.39 -11.98 17.02
CA ALA A 482 2.08 -13.04 17.75
C ALA A 482 2.70 -14.02 16.74
N ALA A 483 4.02 -13.92 16.52
CA ALA A 483 4.75 -14.68 15.52
C ALA A 483 5.51 -15.85 16.15
N ASP A 484 5.42 -17.03 15.53
CA ASP A 484 6.24 -18.19 15.88
C ASP A 484 7.66 -18.08 15.29
N PHE A 485 7.76 -17.36 14.19
CA PHE A 485 9.01 -17.13 13.45
C PHE A 485 9.10 -15.69 12.96
N VAL A 486 10.27 -15.08 13.16
CA VAL A 486 10.59 -13.75 12.60
C VAL A 486 11.94 -13.83 11.90
N ALA A 487 12.01 -13.38 10.65
CA ALA A 487 13.25 -13.28 9.89
C ALA A 487 13.59 -11.84 9.52
N CYS A 488 14.84 -11.44 9.75
CA CYS A 488 15.41 -10.19 9.28
C CYS A 488 16.42 -10.45 8.17
N HIS A 489 16.12 -10.01 6.95
CA HIS A 489 16.98 -10.23 5.79
C HIS A 489 18.06 -9.16 5.62
N THR A 490 17.91 -8.03 6.29
CA THR A 490 18.80 -6.87 6.15
C THR A 490 19.36 -6.47 7.51
N PRO A 491 20.65 -6.65 7.78
CA PRO A 491 21.23 -6.47 9.13
C PRO A 491 21.10 -5.04 9.67
N SER A 492 21.08 -4.00 8.80
CA SER A 492 20.88 -2.61 9.23
C SER A 492 19.48 -2.32 9.82
N TYR A 493 18.53 -3.25 9.71
CA TYR A 493 17.19 -3.10 10.24
C TYR A 493 17.10 -3.31 11.76
N VAL A 494 18.05 -4.03 12.36
CA VAL A 494 18.04 -4.28 13.80
C VAL A 494 18.07 -3.01 14.66
N THR A 495 18.65 -1.92 14.12
CA THR A 495 18.72 -0.62 14.82
C THR A 495 17.57 0.32 14.45
N LYS A 496 16.70 -0.06 13.50
CA LYS A 496 15.64 0.82 12.95
C LYS A 496 14.26 0.38 13.36
N TYR A 497 14.03 -0.93 13.46
CA TYR A 497 12.70 -1.50 13.67
C TYR A 497 12.69 -2.44 14.86
N ASP A 498 11.59 -2.42 15.62
CA ASP A 498 11.34 -3.41 16.68
C ASP A 498 10.65 -4.66 16.11
N MET A 499 11.42 -5.44 15.36
CA MET A 499 10.92 -6.63 14.69
C MET A 499 10.66 -7.83 15.62
N VAL A 500 11.19 -7.82 16.82
CA VAL A 500 10.98 -8.91 17.81
C VAL A 500 9.83 -8.64 18.77
N LYS A 501 9.19 -7.49 18.67
CA LYS A 501 8.05 -7.12 19.51
C LYS A 501 6.92 -8.17 19.42
N ASN A 502 6.62 -8.69 18.24
CA ASN A 502 5.56 -9.68 18.00
C ASN A 502 6.03 -11.14 18.16
N LEU A 503 7.31 -11.41 18.39
CA LEU A 503 7.81 -12.76 18.57
C LEU A 503 7.21 -13.38 19.84
N LYS A 504 6.67 -14.61 19.72
CA LYS A 504 6.16 -15.37 20.89
C LYS A 504 7.30 -15.81 21.82
N GLU A 505 6.98 -16.15 23.06
CA GLU A 505 7.92 -16.85 23.97
C GLU A 505 8.33 -18.21 23.35
N GLY A 506 9.62 -18.50 23.30
CA GLY A 506 10.18 -19.68 22.64
C GLY A 506 10.15 -19.62 21.11
N GLY A 507 9.72 -18.51 20.52
CA GLY A 507 9.70 -18.30 19.06
C GLY A 507 11.10 -18.23 18.45
N THR A 508 11.17 -18.40 17.14
CA THR A 508 12.45 -18.42 16.40
C THR A 508 12.72 -17.07 15.74
N PHE A 509 13.91 -16.51 15.96
CA PHE A 509 14.41 -15.34 15.25
C PHE A 509 15.59 -15.71 14.35
N LEU A 510 15.52 -15.36 13.07
CA LEU A 510 16.58 -15.56 12.06
C LEU A 510 17.10 -14.21 11.57
N LEU A 511 18.43 -14.00 11.66
CA LEU A 511 19.09 -12.79 11.17
C LEU A 511 20.09 -13.11 10.06
N ASN A 512 19.94 -12.50 8.90
CA ASN A 512 20.95 -12.53 7.85
C ASN A 512 22.05 -11.51 8.15
N CYS A 513 23.20 -11.97 8.63
CA CYS A 513 24.35 -11.11 8.91
C CYS A 513 25.67 -11.88 8.80
N ALA A 514 26.77 -11.12 8.73
CA ALA A 514 28.15 -11.65 8.76
C ALA A 514 28.78 -11.57 10.16
N TRP A 515 28.01 -11.25 11.19
CA TRP A 515 28.50 -10.95 12.53
C TRP A 515 28.81 -12.23 13.32
N SER A 516 29.95 -12.23 14.01
CA SER A 516 30.23 -13.21 15.05
C SER A 516 29.35 -13.00 16.28
N ASP A 517 29.33 -13.95 17.20
CA ASP A 517 28.59 -13.83 18.47
C ASP A 517 29.02 -12.59 19.27
N GLU A 518 30.30 -12.23 19.22
CA GLU A 518 30.85 -11.01 19.84
C GLU A 518 30.40 -9.74 19.10
N ASP A 519 30.33 -9.79 17.78
CA ASP A 519 29.85 -8.68 16.98
C ASP A 519 28.34 -8.47 17.15
N LEU A 520 27.56 -9.54 17.33
CA LEU A 520 26.14 -9.45 17.67
C LEU A 520 25.93 -8.64 18.94
N ASP A 521 26.78 -8.85 19.96
CA ASP A 521 26.70 -8.05 21.21
C ASP A 521 26.96 -6.55 20.99
N ARG A 522 27.78 -6.18 20.01
CA ARG A 522 28.06 -4.78 19.65
C ARG A 522 26.97 -4.14 18.78
N HIS A 523 26.37 -4.90 17.88
CA HIS A 523 25.47 -4.37 16.85
C HIS A 523 24.00 -4.39 17.24
N LEU A 524 23.57 -5.33 18.08
CA LEU A 524 22.18 -5.44 18.50
C LEU A 524 21.83 -4.36 19.53
N PRO A 525 20.72 -3.62 19.36
CA PRO A 525 20.23 -2.67 20.36
C PRO A 525 19.91 -3.37 21.68
N ALA A 526 20.08 -2.68 22.79
CA ALA A 526 19.76 -3.19 24.11
C ALA A 526 18.30 -3.62 24.25
N SER A 527 17.36 -2.92 23.64
CA SER A 527 15.92 -3.28 23.60
C SER A 527 15.71 -4.65 22.96
N MET A 528 16.35 -4.92 21.83
CA MET A 528 16.25 -6.21 21.13
C MET A 528 16.90 -7.34 21.93
N LYS A 529 18.08 -7.12 22.53
CA LYS A 529 18.74 -8.06 23.42
C LYS A 529 17.83 -8.48 24.57
N ARG A 530 17.27 -7.50 25.30
CA ARG A 530 16.33 -7.76 26.40
C ARG A 530 15.10 -8.53 25.94
N ALA A 531 14.54 -8.17 24.78
CA ALA A 531 13.37 -8.84 24.24
C ALA A 531 13.65 -10.31 23.86
N LEU A 532 14.77 -10.59 23.19
CA LEU A 532 15.19 -11.94 22.83
C LEU A 532 15.41 -12.81 24.09
N TYR A 533 16.07 -12.26 25.11
CA TYR A 533 16.28 -12.95 26.39
C TYR A 533 14.96 -13.23 27.11
N ALA A 534 14.10 -12.21 27.30
CA ALA A 534 12.83 -12.33 28.01
C ALA A 534 11.88 -13.33 27.35
N LYS A 535 11.89 -13.39 26.02
CA LYS A 535 11.06 -14.31 25.23
C LYS A 535 11.68 -15.70 25.07
N LYS A 536 12.86 -15.96 25.65
CA LYS A 536 13.60 -17.22 25.52
C LYS A 536 13.69 -17.64 24.04
N ALA A 537 13.97 -16.68 23.17
CA ALA A 537 13.93 -16.86 21.72
C ALA A 537 14.99 -17.90 21.26
N LYS A 538 14.66 -18.66 20.25
CA LYS A 538 15.63 -19.47 19.50
C LYS A 538 16.27 -18.57 18.46
N PHE A 539 17.51 -18.16 18.67
CA PHE A 539 18.16 -17.21 17.82
C PHE A 539 19.11 -17.91 16.84
N TYR A 540 18.96 -17.60 15.54
CA TYR A 540 19.82 -18.13 14.48
C TYR A 540 20.35 -16.99 13.62
N THR A 541 21.59 -17.17 13.11
CA THR A 541 22.17 -16.32 12.06
C THR A 541 22.57 -17.13 10.85
N ILE A 542 22.67 -16.47 9.69
CA ILE A 542 23.20 -17.02 8.45
C ILE A 542 23.84 -15.88 7.64
N ASN A 543 25.01 -16.10 7.04
CA ASN A 543 25.62 -15.15 6.14
C ASN A 543 25.20 -15.44 4.69
N ALA A 544 23.90 -15.27 4.39
CA ALA A 544 23.34 -15.55 3.08
C ALA A 544 23.98 -14.70 1.96
N THR A 545 24.47 -13.50 2.30
CA THR A 545 25.14 -12.62 1.33
C THR A 545 26.48 -13.18 0.87
N ALA A 546 27.31 -13.70 1.80
CA ALA A 546 28.57 -14.36 1.45
C ALA A 546 28.33 -15.65 0.68
N ILE A 547 27.34 -16.46 1.09
CA ILE A 547 26.94 -17.68 0.39
C ILE A 547 26.52 -17.35 -1.05
N ALA A 548 25.62 -16.38 -1.26
CA ALA A 548 25.15 -16.00 -2.59
C ALA A 548 26.30 -15.55 -3.52
N ARG A 549 27.28 -14.81 -2.98
CA ARG A 549 28.48 -14.39 -3.72
C ARG A 549 29.39 -15.58 -4.09
N SER A 550 29.63 -16.50 -3.16
CA SER A 550 30.51 -17.67 -3.38
C SER A 550 30.00 -18.60 -4.50
N ILE A 551 28.67 -18.75 -4.62
CA ILE A 551 28.02 -19.57 -5.65
C ILE A 551 27.68 -18.79 -6.94
N GLY A 552 28.05 -17.48 -6.99
CA GLY A 552 27.87 -16.65 -8.18
C GLY A 552 26.43 -16.18 -8.42
N LEU A 553 25.63 -16.02 -7.36
CA LEU A 553 24.30 -15.40 -7.37
C LEU A 553 24.32 -13.89 -7.04
N GLY A 554 25.53 -13.31 -6.79
CA GLY A 554 25.68 -11.91 -6.41
C GLY A 554 25.05 -11.62 -5.03
N ASN A 555 24.07 -10.71 -4.98
CA ASN A 555 23.40 -10.36 -3.74
C ASN A 555 22.01 -11.02 -3.57
N ARG A 556 21.73 -12.08 -4.34
CA ARG A 556 20.41 -12.76 -4.29
C ARG A 556 20.37 -13.79 -3.17
N THR A 557 19.87 -13.41 -2.03
CA THR A 557 19.83 -14.21 -0.79
C THR A 557 18.50 -14.92 -0.57
N ASN A 558 17.48 -14.57 -1.33
CA ASN A 558 16.09 -14.98 -1.11
C ASN A 558 15.89 -16.51 -1.05
N THR A 559 16.48 -17.28 -1.95
CA THR A 559 16.34 -18.76 -1.95
C THR A 559 17.04 -19.41 -0.76
N ILE A 560 18.20 -18.87 -0.34
CA ILE A 560 18.94 -19.32 0.84
C ILE A 560 18.09 -19.16 2.10
N LEU A 561 17.52 -17.96 2.26
CA LEU A 561 16.68 -17.62 3.42
C LEU A 561 15.33 -18.35 3.43
N GLN A 562 14.78 -18.65 2.24
CA GLN A 562 13.59 -19.50 2.10
C GLN A 562 13.86 -20.93 2.56
N ALA A 563 15.01 -21.51 2.21
CA ALA A 563 15.40 -22.84 2.67
C ALA A 563 15.62 -22.89 4.19
N ALA A 564 16.26 -21.86 4.75
CA ALA A 564 16.43 -21.68 6.19
C ALA A 564 15.07 -21.62 6.92
N PHE A 565 14.11 -20.89 6.37
CA PHE A 565 12.73 -20.81 6.91
C PHE A 565 12.07 -22.19 6.99
N PHE A 566 12.07 -22.96 5.90
CA PHE A 566 11.46 -24.29 5.90
C PHE A 566 12.12 -25.24 6.92
N LYS A 567 13.46 -25.18 7.04
CA LYS A 567 14.16 -25.98 8.04
C LYS A 567 13.82 -25.62 9.47
N LEU A 568 13.78 -24.31 9.78
CA LEU A 568 13.61 -23.83 11.16
C LEU A 568 12.16 -23.92 11.65
N LEU A 569 11.20 -23.72 10.77
CA LEU A 569 9.78 -23.76 11.16
C LEU A 569 9.17 -25.17 11.10
N GLY A 570 9.68 -26.04 10.22
CA GLY A 570 9.29 -27.46 10.18
C GLY A 570 7.83 -27.72 9.83
N ILE A 571 7.18 -26.85 9.05
CA ILE A 571 5.77 -26.97 8.62
C ILE A 571 5.56 -28.22 7.76
N ILE A 572 6.53 -28.51 6.91
CA ILE A 572 6.60 -29.69 6.04
C ILE A 572 7.96 -30.35 6.20
N PRO A 573 8.10 -31.66 5.93
CA PRO A 573 9.41 -32.31 5.91
C PRO A 573 10.39 -31.56 5.01
N VAL A 574 11.62 -31.36 5.48
CA VAL A 574 12.63 -30.53 4.78
C VAL A 574 12.89 -31.08 3.36
N GLU A 575 12.89 -32.37 3.18
CA GLU A 575 13.10 -33.05 1.88
C GLU A 575 11.98 -32.70 0.89
N GLU A 576 10.73 -32.63 1.35
CA GLU A 576 9.58 -32.23 0.53
C GLU A 576 9.66 -30.75 0.15
N ALA A 577 10.03 -29.90 1.11
CA ALA A 577 10.27 -28.48 0.84
C ALA A 577 11.36 -28.26 -0.21
N VAL A 578 12.51 -28.94 -0.07
CA VAL A 578 13.61 -28.90 -1.01
C VAL A 578 13.18 -29.34 -2.41
N LYS A 579 12.45 -30.44 -2.50
CA LYS A 579 11.91 -30.94 -3.78
C LYS A 579 11.03 -29.89 -4.45
N ALA A 580 10.06 -29.35 -3.73
CA ALA A 580 9.14 -28.33 -4.25
C ALA A 580 9.85 -27.03 -4.64
N MET A 581 10.82 -26.57 -3.85
CA MET A 581 11.66 -25.41 -4.18
C MET A 581 12.46 -25.67 -5.47
N LYS A 582 13.07 -26.83 -5.63
CA LYS A 582 13.85 -27.20 -6.84
C LYS A 582 12.93 -27.25 -8.07
N GLU A 583 11.73 -27.80 -7.96
CA GLU A 583 10.74 -27.79 -9.06
C GLU A 583 10.32 -26.36 -9.45
N ALA A 584 10.05 -25.48 -8.49
CA ALA A 584 9.71 -24.09 -8.75
C ALA A 584 10.84 -23.32 -9.43
N ILE A 585 12.09 -23.53 -9.00
CA ILE A 585 13.30 -22.96 -9.60
C ILE A 585 13.46 -23.43 -11.04
N TYR A 586 13.30 -24.72 -11.30
CA TYR A 586 13.41 -25.30 -12.64
C TYR A 586 12.38 -24.66 -13.58
N LYS A 587 11.12 -24.62 -13.21
CA LYS A 587 10.05 -24.00 -14.00
C LYS A 587 10.31 -22.52 -14.28
N THR A 588 10.89 -21.79 -13.34
CA THR A 588 11.10 -20.35 -13.45
C THR A 588 12.31 -20.00 -14.33
N TYR A 589 13.40 -20.74 -14.19
CA TYR A 589 14.69 -20.31 -14.74
C TYR A 589 15.19 -21.17 -15.91
N PHE A 590 14.80 -22.45 -16.02
CA PHE A 590 15.39 -23.33 -17.01
C PHE A 590 15.24 -22.82 -18.44
N ILE A 591 14.02 -22.51 -18.85
CA ILE A 591 13.73 -22.03 -20.24
C ILE A 591 14.37 -20.67 -20.50
N LYS A 592 14.37 -19.78 -19.52
CA LYS A 592 14.82 -18.39 -19.70
C LYS A 592 16.33 -18.20 -19.55
N LYS A 593 17.01 -19.02 -18.71
CA LYS A 593 18.40 -18.78 -18.28
C LYS A 593 19.29 -20.03 -18.30
N GLY A 594 18.76 -21.20 -18.61
CA GLY A 594 19.47 -22.45 -18.76
C GLY A 594 19.91 -23.14 -17.45
N GLN A 595 20.49 -24.34 -17.58
CA GLN A 595 20.80 -25.25 -16.47
C GLN A 595 21.79 -24.65 -15.46
N ALA A 596 22.81 -23.91 -15.90
CA ALA A 596 23.82 -23.35 -15.02
C ALA A 596 23.23 -22.37 -13.93
N VAL A 597 22.16 -21.66 -14.28
CA VAL A 597 21.46 -20.80 -13.30
C VAL A 597 20.60 -21.63 -12.36
N VAL A 598 20.00 -22.69 -12.86
CA VAL A 598 19.22 -23.65 -12.04
C VAL A 598 20.15 -24.29 -11.00
N ASP A 599 21.33 -24.79 -11.40
CA ASP A 599 22.29 -25.45 -10.50
C ASP A 599 22.77 -24.54 -9.37
N LYS A 600 23.06 -23.28 -9.69
CA LYS A 600 23.41 -22.27 -8.68
C LYS A 600 22.29 -22.05 -7.66
N ASN A 601 21.03 -22.00 -8.12
CA ASN A 601 19.89 -21.87 -7.21
C ASN A 601 19.64 -23.16 -6.42
N TYR A 602 19.94 -24.33 -6.95
CA TYR A 602 19.91 -25.58 -6.18
C TYR A 602 20.95 -25.58 -5.06
N ALA A 603 22.20 -25.20 -5.37
CA ALA A 603 23.22 -25.05 -4.35
C ALA A 603 22.84 -24.07 -3.24
N SER A 604 22.13 -22.99 -3.59
CA SER A 604 21.66 -22.02 -2.59
C SER A 604 20.68 -22.62 -1.57
N ILE A 605 19.86 -23.60 -1.97
CA ILE A 605 18.98 -24.34 -1.05
C ILE A 605 19.81 -25.16 -0.06
N ASP A 606 20.77 -25.93 -0.57
CA ASP A 606 21.60 -26.82 0.24
C ASP A 606 22.42 -26.02 1.28
N HIS A 607 23.00 -24.88 0.90
CA HIS A 607 23.67 -23.95 1.81
C HIS A 607 22.72 -23.34 2.84
N GLY A 608 21.52 -22.91 2.43
CA GLY A 608 20.51 -22.34 3.34
C GLY A 608 20.08 -23.30 4.46
N ILE A 609 20.13 -24.60 4.17
CA ILE A 609 19.84 -25.64 5.16
C ILE A 609 21.06 -25.92 6.06
N ASN A 610 22.28 -25.98 5.51
CA ASN A 610 23.44 -26.52 6.21
C ASN A 610 24.26 -25.46 6.96
N GLU A 611 24.16 -24.17 6.61
CA GLU A 611 25.02 -23.11 7.15
C GLU A 611 24.32 -22.22 8.20
N LEU A 612 23.25 -22.70 8.81
CA LEU A 612 22.60 -22.04 9.93
C LEU A 612 23.47 -22.12 11.19
N HIS A 613 23.74 -20.97 11.82
CA HIS A 613 24.41 -20.88 13.09
C HIS A 613 23.40 -20.59 14.23
N SER A 614 23.42 -21.42 15.27
CA SER A 614 22.58 -21.21 16.45
C SER A 614 23.33 -20.35 17.45
N VAL A 615 22.76 -19.21 17.81
CA VAL A 615 23.32 -18.26 18.75
C VAL A 615 22.82 -18.56 20.16
N THR A 616 23.76 -18.72 21.10
CA THR A 616 23.42 -18.81 22.53
C THR A 616 23.20 -17.41 23.08
N ILE A 617 21.98 -17.11 23.54
CA ILE A 617 21.63 -15.80 24.09
C ILE A 617 22.29 -15.65 25.46
N PRO A 618 23.23 -14.68 25.66
CA PRO A 618 23.93 -14.51 26.93
C PRO A 618 23.02 -13.98 28.05
N GLU A 619 23.28 -14.37 29.29
CA GLU A 619 22.49 -13.94 30.44
C GLU A 619 22.55 -12.42 30.68
N ASN A 620 23.66 -11.78 30.37
CA ASN A 620 23.84 -10.33 30.52
C ASN A 620 22.93 -9.52 29.55
N TRP A 621 22.33 -10.13 28.55
CA TRP A 621 21.38 -9.44 27.66
C TRP A 621 20.10 -9.01 28.37
N LYS A 622 19.71 -9.63 29.47
CA LYS A 622 18.52 -9.23 30.24
C LYS A 622 18.61 -7.78 30.76
N ASP A 623 19.83 -7.34 31.10
CA ASP A 623 20.09 -6.02 31.67
C ASP A 623 20.82 -5.07 30.72
N ALA A 624 20.88 -5.40 29.45
CA ALA A 624 21.58 -4.62 28.41
C ALA A 624 21.11 -3.16 28.39
N GLN A 625 22.06 -2.23 28.25
CA GLN A 625 21.81 -0.78 28.16
C GLN A 625 22.50 -0.21 26.91
N ASP A 626 21.81 0.71 26.23
CA ASP A 626 22.41 1.47 25.13
C ASP A 626 23.16 2.68 25.69
N ALA A 627 24.26 3.06 25.05
CA ALA A 627 24.91 4.32 25.34
C ALA A 627 23.99 5.51 25.01
N PRO A 628 23.93 6.54 25.86
CA PRO A 628 23.08 7.72 25.57
C PRO A 628 23.48 8.36 24.24
N LYS A 629 22.55 8.44 23.31
CA LYS A 629 22.73 9.18 22.05
C LYS A 629 22.09 10.55 22.18
N GLN A 630 22.87 11.62 21.95
CA GLN A 630 22.30 12.96 21.79
C GLN A 630 21.65 13.04 20.39
N ASP A 631 20.33 13.04 20.36
CA ASP A 631 19.58 13.32 19.16
C ASP A 631 19.33 14.84 19.03
N LYS A 632 20.02 15.49 18.09
CA LYS A 632 19.91 16.94 17.81
C LYS A 632 18.82 17.28 16.79
N ALA A 633 18.04 16.30 16.32
CA ALA A 633 16.99 16.53 15.35
C ALA A 633 15.87 17.42 15.94
N PRO A 634 15.16 18.20 15.10
CA PRO A 634 13.99 18.99 15.52
C PRO A 634 12.91 18.12 16.16
N ALA A 635 12.05 18.75 16.98
CA ALA A 635 10.96 18.07 17.67
C ALA A 635 10.05 17.29 16.70
N PHE A 636 9.65 17.90 15.59
CA PHE A 636 8.85 17.27 14.55
C PHE A 636 9.48 15.96 14.02
N ILE A 637 10.80 15.97 13.79
CA ILE A 637 11.51 14.78 13.33
C ILE A 637 11.46 13.67 14.37
N LYS A 638 11.65 13.99 15.66
CA LYS A 638 11.64 13.02 16.75
C LYS A 638 10.26 12.45 17.02
N GLU A 639 9.26 13.33 17.08
CA GLU A 639 7.91 13.01 17.53
C GLU A 639 7.03 12.42 16.42
N VAL A 640 7.30 12.75 15.16
CA VAL A 640 6.48 12.33 14.01
C VAL A 640 7.29 11.49 13.03
N VAL A 641 8.30 12.08 12.38
CA VAL A 641 9.01 11.44 11.27
C VAL A 641 9.71 10.14 11.70
N ASN A 642 10.42 10.17 12.83
CA ASN A 642 11.11 8.98 13.34
C ASN A 642 10.14 7.89 13.80
N VAL A 643 8.98 8.25 14.35
CA VAL A 643 7.92 7.31 14.73
C VAL A 643 7.35 6.63 13.49
N MET A 644 7.03 7.40 12.45
CA MET A 644 6.54 6.85 11.18
C MET A 644 7.60 5.98 10.48
N ASN A 645 8.85 6.40 10.48
CA ASN A 645 9.96 5.63 9.88
C ASN A 645 10.23 4.30 10.60
N ARG A 646 9.93 4.20 11.90
CA ARG A 646 9.97 2.92 12.64
C ARG A 646 8.74 2.05 12.42
N GLN A 647 7.80 2.46 11.56
CA GLN A 647 6.50 1.79 11.34
C GLN A 647 5.62 1.75 12.60
N GLU A 648 5.72 2.79 13.41
CA GLU A 648 4.96 2.96 14.66
C GLU A 648 3.96 4.12 14.60
N GLY A 649 3.65 4.65 13.41
CA GLY A 649 2.73 5.78 13.23
C GLY A 649 1.34 5.57 13.87
N GLU A 650 0.98 4.33 14.16
CA GLU A 650 -0.28 3.98 14.80
C GLU A 650 -0.43 4.50 16.25
N VAL A 651 0.67 4.79 16.93
CA VAL A 651 0.65 5.34 18.29
C VAL A 651 0.40 6.85 18.33
N LEU A 652 0.50 7.53 17.19
CA LEU A 652 0.33 8.99 17.14
C LEU A 652 -1.13 9.37 17.32
N PRO A 653 -1.47 10.17 18.35
CA PRO A 653 -2.83 10.67 18.56
C PRO A 653 -3.17 11.78 17.56
N VAL A 654 -4.47 12.07 17.40
CA VAL A 654 -4.97 13.11 16.48
C VAL A 654 -4.40 14.49 16.84
N SER A 655 -4.21 14.80 18.13
CA SER A 655 -3.58 16.05 18.58
C SER A 655 -2.17 16.28 18.03
N THR A 656 -1.45 15.22 17.65
CA THR A 656 -0.15 15.37 16.98
C THR A 656 -0.31 16.03 15.60
N MET A 657 -1.39 15.71 14.88
CA MET A 657 -1.66 16.30 13.57
C MET A 657 -1.97 17.78 13.70
N THR A 658 -2.83 18.16 14.63
CA THR A 658 -3.18 19.58 14.89
C THR A 658 -2.02 20.36 15.47
N LYS A 659 -1.19 19.76 16.34
CA LYS A 659 0.02 20.39 16.89
C LYS A 659 0.98 20.87 15.81
N TYR A 660 1.10 20.13 14.73
CA TYR A 660 2.05 20.40 13.65
C TYR A 660 1.38 20.95 12.37
N GLY A 661 0.07 21.21 12.37
CA GLY A 661 -0.67 21.76 11.23
C GLY A 661 -0.67 20.84 10.01
N LEU A 662 -0.91 19.54 10.24
CA LEU A 662 -0.88 18.52 9.19
C LEU A 662 -2.29 18.17 8.66
N GLU A 663 -3.33 18.77 9.22
CA GLU A 663 -4.73 18.47 8.92
C GLU A 663 -5.15 18.85 7.49
N ASP A 664 -4.48 19.80 6.88
CA ASP A 664 -4.69 20.24 5.50
C ASP A 664 -3.73 19.55 4.48
N GLY A 665 -2.90 18.62 4.95
CA GLY A 665 -1.92 17.92 4.14
C GLY A 665 -0.57 18.62 4.02
N THR A 666 -0.38 19.77 4.67
CA THR A 666 0.92 20.46 4.74
C THR A 666 1.95 19.58 5.44
N TRP A 667 3.15 19.46 4.86
CA TRP A 667 4.25 18.69 5.41
C TRP A 667 5.56 19.45 5.35
N PRO A 668 6.38 19.47 6.43
CA PRO A 668 7.67 20.18 6.44
C PRO A 668 8.64 19.67 5.39
N ALA A 669 9.35 20.58 4.74
CA ALA A 669 10.34 20.28 3.73
C ALA A 669 11.63 19.68 4.33
N GLY A 670 12.34 18.84 3.54
CA GLY A 670 13.69 18.37 3.84
C GLY A 670 13.81 17.32 4.95
N THR A 671 12.77 16.55 5.21
CA THR A 671 12.79 15.50 6.25
C THR A 671 13.73 14.35 5.90
N THR A 672 13.97 14.09 4.61
CA THR A 672 14.79 12.94 4.13
C THR A 672 16.23 12.98 4.62
N LYS A 673 16.79 14.16 4.93
CA LYS A 673 18.16 14.24 5.44
C LYS A 673 18.38 13.56 6.79
N TYR A 674 17.31 13.31 7.54
CA TYR A 674 17.33 12.65 8.85
C TYR A 674 17.12 11.14 8.77
N GLU A 675 16.73 10.60 7.62
CA GLU A 675 16.41 9.17 7.50
C GLU A 675 17.64 8.27 7.57
N LYS A 676 18.75 8.66 6.97
CA LYS A 676 20.03 7.93 6.97
C LYS A 676 19.84 6.42 6.74
N ARG A 677 19.23 6.07 5.60
CA ARG A 677 18.69 4.72 5.34
C ARG A 677 19.74 3.61 5.33
N GLY A 678 20.99 3.91 4.91
CA GLY A 678 22.07 2.91 4.85
C GLY A 678 21.69 1.68 4.02
N ALA A 679 20.98 1.89 2.91
CA ALA A 679 20.41 0.82 2.08
C ALA A 679 21.42 0.18 1.13
N ALA A 680 22.57 0.83 0.89
CA ALA A 680 23.59 0.33 -0.03
C ALA A 680 24.45 -0.75 0.64
N VAL A 681 24.78 -1.80 -0.12
CA VAL A 681 25.78 -2.79 0.28
C VAL A 681 27.19 -2.24 0.07
N GLU A 682 27.37 -1.50 -1.01
CA GLU A 682 28.63 -0.84 -1.37
C GLU A 682 28.36 0.62 -1.74
N VAL A 683 29.30 1.49 -1.38
CA VAL A 683 29.23 2.93 -1.69
C VAL A 683 30.55 3.40 -2.31
N PRO A 684 30.58 4.48 -3.12
CA PRO A 684 31.79 4.92 -3.78
C PRO A 684 32.76 5.58 -2.78
N GLU A 685 34.01 5.17 -2.83
CA GLU A 685 35.15 5.82 -2.18
C GLU A 685 35.83 6.74 -3.19
N TRP A 686 36.14 7.98 -2.78
CA TRP A 686 36.81 8.94 -3.63
C TRP A 686 38.33 8.74 -3.65
N GLN A 687 38.90 8.47 -4.84
CA GLN A 687 40.32 8.39 -5.10
C GLN A 687 40.86 9.77 -5.51
N THR A 688 41.38 10.49 -4.54
CA THR A 688 41.77 11.90 -4.67
C THR A 688 42.78 12.14 -5.81
N ALA A 689 43.77 11.26 -5.96
CA ALA A 689 44.82 11.37 -6.99
C ALA A 689 44.24 11.33 -8.41
N ASN A 690 43.25 10.42 -8.65
CA ASN A 690 42.73 10.15 -9.99
C ASN A 690 41.66 11.16 -10.44
N CYS A 691 41.16 12.00 -9.52
CA CYS A 691 40.04 12.87 -9.80
C CYS A 691 40.45 14.10 -10.64
N ILE A 692 39.78 14.28 -11.79
CA ILE A 692 39.96 15.38 -12.71
C ILE A 692 38.98 16.54 -12.49
N GLN A 693 38.14 16.48 -11.45
CA GLN A 693 37.20 17.50 -11.04
C GLN A 693 36.15 17.90 -12.11
N CYS A 694 35.70 16.95 -12.91
CA CYS A 694 34.69 17.19 -13.95
C CYS A 694 33.23 17.26 -13.43
N ASN A 695 32.97 16.83 -12.20
CA ASN A 695 31.66 16.80 -11.51
C ASN A 695 30.58 15.95 -12.18
N GLN A 696 30.89 15.11 -13.17
CA GLN A 696 29.90 14.25 -13.82
C GLN A 696 29.27 13.25 -12.85
N CYS A 697 30.03 12.75 -11.88
CA CYS A 697 29.52 11.85 -10.84
C CYS A 697 28.45 12.51 -9.95
N ALA A 698 28.61 13.82 -9.66
CA ALA A 698 27.60 14.57 -8.93
C ALA A 698 26.37 14.83 -9.80
N LEU A 699 26.55 15.15 -11.10
CA LEU A 699 25.45 15.39 -12.03
C LEU A 699 24.52 14.21 -12.17
N VAL A 700 25.05 13.00 -12.34
CA VAL A 700 24.24 11.79 -12.55
C VAL A 700 23.70 11.16 -11.27
N CYS A 701 24.11 11.65 -10.10
CA CYS A 701 23.65 11.07 -8.84
C CYS A 701 22.16 11.36 -8.62
N PRO A 702 21.29 10.31 -8.57
CA PRO A 702 19.85 10.49 -8.46
C PRO A 702 19.40 10.97 -7.08
N HIS A 703 20.26 10.84 -6.07
CA HIS A 703 19.92 11.13 -4.68
C HIS A 703 20.70 12.31 -4.07
N ALA A 704 21.49 13.04 -4.88
CA ALA A 704 22.38 14.11 -4.39
C ALA A 704 23.33 13.66 -3.25
N ALA A 705 23.65 12.36 -3.20
CA ALA A 705 24.49 11.75 -2.16
C ALA A 705 26.00 11.88 -2.44
N ILE A 706 26.40 12.46 -3.58
CA ILE A 706 27.78 12.79 -3.92
C ILE A 706 27.84 14.22 -4.40
N ARG A 707 28.70 15.06 -3.78
CA ARG A 707 28.77 16.50 -4.04
C ARG A 707 30.21 17.01 -4.12
N PRO A 708 30.52 17.86 -5.10
CA PRO A 708 31.77 18.61 -5.11
C PRO A 708 31.71 19.77 -4.12
N ILE A 709 32.73 19.91 -3.31
CA ILE A 709 32.85 20.95 -2.28
C ILE A 709 34.08 21.79 -2.57
N LEU A 710 33.92 23.12 -2.54
CA LEU A 710 35.02 24.11 -2.57
C LEU A 710 35.24 24.61 -1.15
N VAL A 711 36.47 24.51 -0.66
CA VAL A 711 36.84 24.81 0.71
C VAL A 711 37.86 25.93 0.69
N ASP A 712 37.64 27.02 1.45
CA ASP A 712 38.65 28.06 1.64
C ASP A 712 39.66 27.69 2.75
N ALA A 713 40.68 28.48 2.91
CA ALA A 713 41.76 28.21 3.86
C ALA A 713 41.29 28.18 5.34
N LYS A 714 40.28 28.98 5.69
CA LYS A 714 39.70 29.00 7.04
C LYS A 714 38.87 27.74 7.31
N GLU A 715 38.02 27.37 6.37
CA GLU A 715 37.22 26.14 6.44
C GLU A 715 38.10 24.90 6.44
N LEU A 716 39.18 24.89 5.65
CA LEU A 716 40.15 23.78 5.64
C LEU A 716 40.85 23.60 6.98
N ALA A 717 41.24 24.72 7.60
CA ALA A 717 41.89 24.70 8.92
C ALA A 717 40.96 24.17 10.04
N ALA A 718 39.67 24.32 9.89
CA ALA A 718 38.64 23.85 10.82
C ALA A 718 38.12 22.42 10.49
N ALA A 719 38.59 21.81 9.38
CA ALA A 719 38.11 20.54 8.91
C ALA A 719 38.48 19.38 9.84
N PRO A 720 37.58 18.38 10.01
CA PRO A 720 37.87 17.18 10.79
C PRO A 720 39.05 16.39 10.22
N ALA A 721 39.69 15.60 11.07
CA ALA A 721 40.75 14.68 10.64
C ALA A 721 40.21 13.75 9.53
N GLY A 722 41.06 13.49 8.51
CA GLY A 722 40.68 12.68 7.35
C GLY A 722 39.91 13.41 6.24
N PHE A 723 39.68 14.72 6.37
CA PHE A 723 39.07 15.55 5.34
C PHE A 723 40.04 15.85 4.19
N ALA A 724 40.34 14.85 3.37
CA ALA A 724 41.29 14.97 2.24
C ALA A 724 40.75 15.92 1.16
N THR A 725 41.63 16.80 0.63
CA THR A 725 41.34 17.73 -0.44
C THR A 725 42.45 17.70 -1.51
N LYS A 726 42.21 18.32 -2.61
CA LYS A 726 43.24 18.67 -3.62
C LYS A 726 42.99 20.07 -4.19
N LYS A 727 44.00 20.69 -4.75
CA LYS A 727 43.87 22.04 -5.34
C LYS A 727 42.75 22.09 -6.37
N ALA A 728 41.90 23.09 -6.28
CA ALA A 728 40.80 23.25 -7.24
C ALA A 728 41.37 23.71 -8.62
N ILE A 729 40.80 23.12 -9.70
CA ILE A 729 41.25 23.37 -11.08
C ILE A 729 40.40 24.46 -11.72
N GLY A 730 41.03 25.54 -12.14
CA GLY A 730 40.43 26.68 -12.83
C GLY A 730 40.92 28.03 -12.28
N PRO A 731 41.09 29.04 -13.13
CA PRO A 731 41.63 30.35 -12.67
C PRO A 731 40.79 31.00 -11.56
N ALA A 732 39.49 30.97 -11.72
CA ALA A 732 38.52 31.47 -10.71
C ALA A 732 38.50 30.68 -9.41
N LEU A 733 39.01 29.45 -9.38
CA LEU A 733 38.98 28.53 -8.23
C LEU A 733 40.35 28.44 -7.54
N ALA A 734 41.35 29.21 -7.96
CA ALA A 734 42.74 29.11 -7.46
C ALA A 734 42.86 29.34 -5.94
N ALA A 735 41.92 30.05 -5.33
CA ALA A 735 41.89 30.30 -3.88
C ALA A 735 41.35 29.14 -3.06
N TYR A 736 40.78 28.09 -3.71
CA TYR A 736 40.06 27.00 -3.04
C TYR A 736 40.76 25.65 -3.15
N GLU A 737 40.47 24.81 -2.18
CA GLU A 737 40.68 23.36 -2.26
C GLU A 737 39.38 22.66 -2.69
N TYR A 738 39.52 21.56 -3.39
CA TYR A 738 38.41 20.75 -3.91
C TYR A 738 38.33 19.42 -3.19
N ARG A 739 37.10 19.01 -2.85
CA ARG A 739 36.76 17.69 -2.35
C ARG A 739 35.56 17.15 -3.08
N MET A 740 35.57 15.85 -3.40
CA MET A 740 34.34 15.10 -3.75
C MET A 740 33.86 14.33 -2.53
N GLN A 741 32.76 14.76 -1.93
CA GLN A 741 32.24 14.18 -0.71
C GLN A 741 31.07 13.26 -1.02
N VAL A 742 31.07 12.08 -0.43
CA VAL A 742 29.98 11.08 -0.49
C VAL A 742 29.30 11.00 0.86
N SER A 743 27.95 10.92 0.86
CA SER A 743 27.17 10.52 2.03
C SER A 743 26.96 9.00 2.01
N PRO A 744 27.64 8.23 2.86
CA PRO A 744 27.56 6.78 2.81
C PRO A 744 26.16 6.24 3.17
N LEU A 745 25.47 6.88 4.12
CA LEU A 745 24.16 6.45 4.60
C LEU A 745 22.99 6.85 3.70
N ASP A 746 23.18 7.85 2.83
CA ASP A 746 22.16 8.32 1.87
C ASP A 746 22.39 7.79 0.45
N CYS A 747 23.52 7.16 0.20
CA CYS A 747 23.83 6.52 -1.07
C CYS A 747 23.01 5.22 -1.24
N THR A 748 22.50 4.98 -2.45
CA THR A 748 21.75 3.75 -2.78
C THR A 748 22.61 2.68 -3.48
N GLY A 749 23.92 2.92 -3.64
CA GLY A 749 24.86 1.94 -4.20
C GLY A 749 24.67 1.63 -5.70
N CYS A 750 24.00 2.49 -6.46
CA CYS A 750 23.66 2.24 -7.86
C CYS A 750 24.85 2.16 -8.83
N GLY A 751 26.04 2.69 -8.46
CA GLY A 751 27.25 2.68 -9.27
C GLY A 751 27.28 3.67 -10.45
N SER A 752 26.23 4.45 -10.72
CA SER A 752 26.16 5.40 -11.85
C SER A 752 27.32 6.40 -11.86
N CYS A 753 27.73 6.88 -10.69
CA CYS A 753 28.85 7.81 -10.54
C CYS A 753 30.21 7.18 -10.91
N VAL A 754 30.40 5.90 -10.65
CA VAL A 754 31.60 5.14 -11.03
C VAL A 754 31.62 4.91 -12.54
N ASN A 755 30.47 4.51 -13.10
CA ASN A 755 30.35 4.22 -14.53
C ASN A 755 30.63 5.46 -15.38
N VAL A 756 30.09 6.64 -15.01
CA VAL A 756 30.23 7.89 -15.77
C VAL A 756 31.62 8.52 -15.61
N CYS A 757 32.43 8.10 -14.62
CA CYS A 757 33.73 8.70 -14.36
C CYS A 757 34.68 8.54 -15.57
N PRO A 758 35.15 9.65 -16.20
CA PRO A 758 35.96 9.58 -17.41
C PRO A 758 37.47 9.51 -17.13
N ALA A 759 37.89 9.53 -15.85
CA ALA A 759 39.27 9.42 -15.47
C ALA A 759 39.89 8.10 -15.97
N LYS A 760 41.16 8.13 -16.43
CA LYS A 760 41.86 6.95 -16.95
C LYS A 760 41.88 5.82 -15.94
N GLU A 761 42.21 6.14 -14.69
CA GLU A 761 41.98 5.32 -13.53
C GLU A 761 40.79 5.93 -12.78
N LYS A 762 39.77 5.10 -12.49
CA LYS A 762 38.53 5.59 -11.87
C LYS A 762 38.80 6.39 -10.59
N ALA A 763 38.22 7.58 -10.53
CA ALA A 763 38.32 8.42 -9.34
C ALA A 763 37.30 8.03 -8.25
N LEU A 764 36.43 7.05 -8.53
CA LEU A 764 35.48 6.48 -7.60
C LEU A 764 35.55 4.94 -7.71
N VAL A 765 35.64 4.28 -6.57
CA VAL A 765 35.68 2.81 -6.48
C VAL A 765 34.64 2.36 -5.44
N MET A 766 33.80 1.38 -5.80
CA MET A 766 32.81 0.85 -4.86
C MET A 766 33.50 0.07 -3.74
N LYS A 767 33.11 0.32 -2.50
CA LYS A 767 33.61 -0.30 -1.28
C LYS A 767 32.48 -0.67 -0.36
N PRO A 768 32.64 -1.74 0.46
CA PRO A 768 31.64 -2.09 1.46
C PRO A 768 31.24 -0.90 2.33
N LEU A 769 29.95 -0.72 2.59
CA LEU A 769 29.40 0.41 3.35
C LEU A 769 30.10 0.60 4.70
N GLU A 770 30.37 -0.49 5.43
CA GLU A 770 30.98 -0.45 6.76
C GLU A 770 32.35 0.26 6.73
N THR A 771 33.13 0.06 5.65
CA THR A 771 34.44 0.71 5.49
C THR A 771 34.35 2.20 5.24
N GLN A 772 33.17 2.69 4.80
CA GLN A 772 32.94 4.07 4.43
C GLN A 772 32.13 4.86 5.47
N LEU A 773 31.67 4.26 6.55
CA LEU A 773 30.98 4.96 7.65
C LEU A 773 31.77 6.12 8.24
N PRO A 774 33.12 6.10 8.31
CA PRO A 774 33.92 7.25 8.76
C PRO A 774 33.74 8.51 7.86
N GLN A 775 33.18 8.39 6.66
CA GLN A 775 32.85 9.54 5.83
C GLN A 775 31.60 10.32 6.30
N ALA A 776 30.76 9.75 7.17
CA ALA A 776 29.51 10.39 7.60
C ALA A 776 29.76 11.72 8.34
N PRO A 777 30.62 11.82 9.37
CA PRO A 777 30.93 13.10 10.01
C PRO A 777 31.62 14.09 9.08
N LEU A 778 32.37 13.62 8.08
CA LEU A 778 33.01 14.47 7.06
C LEU A 778 31.94 15.05 6.11
N TRP A 779 30.89 14.29 5.81
CA TRP A 779 29.74 14.76 5.07
C TRP A 779 29.01 15.88 5.81
N ASP A 780 28.71 15.66 7.09
CA ASP A 780 28.02 16.63 7.92
C ASP A 780 28.80 17.95 7.97
N TYR A 781 30.10 17.87 8.17
CA TYR A 781 30.97 19.06 8.09
C TYR A 781 30.89 19.75 6.73
N ALA A 782 31.01 19.01 5.63
CA ALA A 782 31.02 19.55 4.27
C ALA A 782 29.70 20.24 3.89
N VAL A 783 28.57 19.78 4.39
CA VAL A 783 27.25 20.28 4.01
C VAL A 783 26.75 21.37 4.98
N ASP A 784 26.98 21.18 6.29
CA ASP A 784 26.43 22.07 7.30
C ASP A 784 27.37 23.26 7.60
N THR A 785 28.71 23.08 7.52
CA THR A 785 29.69 24.09 7.92
C THR A 785 30.28 24.82 6.73
N VAL A 786 30.68 24.10 5.67
CA VAL A 786 31.31 24.72 4.51
C VAL A 786 30.30 25.57 3.75
N SER A 787 30.69 26.80 3.40
CA SER A 787 29.83 27.72 2.67
C SER A 787 29.82 27.41 1.16
N ILE A 788 28.66 27.63 0.52
CA ILE A 788 28.54 27.48 -0.93
C ILE A 788 29.20 28.67 -1.62
N LYS A 789 30.14 28.38 -2.49
CA LYS A 789 30.91 29.41 -3.21
C LYS A 789 30.23 29.73 -4.56
N LYS A 790 28.94 30.09 -4.55
CA LYS A 790 28.14 30.32 -5.75
C LYS A 790 28.77 31.36 -6.68
N ASP A 791 29.32 32.45 -6.13
CA ASP A 791 29.89 33.56 -6.90
C ASP A 791 31.29 33.27 -7.48
N ALA A 792 31.96 32.21 -7.01
CA ALA A 792 33.27 31.80 -7.50
C ALA A 792 33.19 31.02 -8.83
N VAL A 793 32.03 30.60 -9.28
CA VAL A 793 31.82 29.77 -10.47
C VAL A 793 30.72 30.35 -11.35
N SER A 794 30.96 30.38 -12.66
CA SER A 794 29.91 30.71 -13.62
C SER A 794 28.85 29.61 -13.66
N ASP A 795 27.57 29.94 -13.60
CA ASP A 795 26.42 29.06 -13.70
C ASP A 795 26.19 28.49 -15.11
N LYS A 796 27.02 28.92 -16.09
CA LYS A 796 26.88 28.59 -17.53
C LYS A 796 27.47 27.23 -17.94
N SER A 797 27.92 26.40 -17.00
CA SER A 797 28.47 25.09 -17.33
C SER A 797 27.96 23.99 -16.41
N ILE A 798 27.87 22.77 -16.94
CA ILE A 798 27.48 21.56 -16.18
C ILE A 798 28.38 21.38 -14.95
N LYS A 799 29.70 21.56 -15.10
CA LYS A 799 30.64 21.47 -13.99
C LYS A 799 30.31 22.46 -12.88
N ALA A 800 30.03 23.72 -13.26
CA ALA A 800 29.77 24.78 -12.31
C ALA A 800 28.42 24.66 -11.59
N SER A 801 27.37 24.21 -12.28
CA SER A 801 26.04 23.99 -11.70
C SER A 801 26.06 23.03 -10.50
N GLN A 802 26.99 22.08 -10.47
CA GLN A 802 27.09 21.09 -9.42
C GLN A 802 27.67 21.63 -8.09
N PHE A 803 28.29 22.82 -8.08
CA PHE A 803 28.67 23.49 -6.83
C PHE A 803 27.49 24.21 -6.16
N ALA A 804 26.38 24.40 -6.87
CA ALA A 804 25.14 24.92 -6.29
C ALA A 804 24.48 23.90 -5.36
N LYS A 805 23.75 24.38 -4.33
CA LYS A 805 22.98 23.54 -3.45
C LYS A 805 21.90 22.79 -4.25
N PRO A 806 21.82 21.47 -4.17
CA PRO A 806 20.64 20.76 -4.63
C PRO A 806 19.50 20.94 -3.62
N TYR A 807 18.32 21.37 -4.09
CA TYR A 807 17.13 21.49 -3.25
C TYR A 807 16.22 20.25 -3.37
N PHE A 808 16.72 19.16 -3.96
CA PHE A 808 16.11 17.86 -4.01
C PHE A 808 17.17 16.83 -3.64
N GLU A 809 16.98 16.15 -2.49
CA GLU A 809 18.02 15.28 -1.93
C GLU A 809 17.42 14.06 -1.21
N PHE A 810 18.10 12.92 -1.31
CA PHE A 810 17.81 11.66 -0.58
C PHE A 810 16.39 11.15 -0.77
N SER A 811 15.83 11.33 -1.97
CA SER A 811 14.47 10.90 -2.29
C SER A 811 14.27 9.37 -2.20
N GLY A 812 12.99 8.94 -2.18
CA GLY A 812 12.61 7.54 -2.26
C GLY A 812 12.70 6.90 -3.65
N ALA A 813 13.35 7.56 -4.63
CA ALA A 813 13.49 7.07 -6.00
C ALA A 813 14.32 5.80 -6.10
N CYS A 814 14.18 5.08 -7.22
CA CYS A 814 14.95 3.88 -7.51
C CYS A 814 16.47 4.13 -7.48
N ALA A 815 17.25 3.14 -7.12
CA ALA A 815 18.70 3.16 -7.29
C ALA A 815 19.02 3.33 -8.78
N GLY A 816 19.77 4.40 -9.14
CA GLY A 816 20.07 4.70 -10.53
C GLY A 816 18.91 5.31 -11.34
N CYS A 817 17.91 5.91 -10.67
CA CYS A 817 16.82 6.61 -11.35
C CYS A 817 17.35 7.60 -12.40
N GLY A 818 16.79 7.55 -13.62
CA GLY A 818 17.19 8.41 -14.73
C GLY A 818 16.51 9.78 -14.71
N GLU A 819 15.45 9.97 -13.93
CA GLU A 819 14.65 11.19 -13.88
C GLU A 819 15.15 12.18 -12.83
N THR A 820 15.43 11.70 -11.63
CA THR A 820 15.78 12.56 -10.49
C THR A 820 17.05 13.41 -10.65
N PRO A 821 18.08 13.03 -11.45
CA PRO A 821 19.19 13.93 -11.77
C PRO A 821 18.77 15.22 -12.47
N TYR A 822 17.74 15.16 -13.33
CA TYR A 822 17.19 16.36 -14.00
C TYR A 822 16.47 17.26 -13.01
N ILE A 823 15.64 16.68 -12.14
CA ILE A 823 14.95 17.44 -11.07
C ILE A 823 15.98 18.12 -10.17
N LYS A 824 16.99 17.37 -9.75
CA LYS A 824 18.11 17.93 -8.95
C LYS A 824 18.77 19.12 -9.67
N LEU A 825 19.11 18.98 -10.95
CA LEU A 825 19.74 20.06 -11.73
C LEU A 825 18.84 21.30 -11.82
N VAL A 826 17.55 21.12 -12.11
CA VAL A 826 16.59 22.23 -12.17
C VAL A 826 16.49 22.92 -10.81
N THR A 827 16.47 22.15 -9.72
CA THR A 827 16.46 22.74 -8.37
C THR A 827 17.78 23.45 -8.02
N GLN A 828 18.92 22.99 -8.54
CA GLN A 828 20.21 23.71 -8.35
C GLN A 828 20.22 25.05 -9.05
N LEU A 829 19.48 25.21 -10.16
CA LEU A 829 19.41 26.45 -10.92
C LEU A 829 18.38 27.45 -10.38
N PHE A 830 17.22 26.95 -9.95
CA PHE A 830 16.03 27.76 -9.68
C PHE A 830 15.38 27.48 -8.32
N GLY A 831 15.88 26.52 -7.52
CA GLY A 831 15.17 25.92 -6.39
C GLY A 831 14.71 26.90 -5.30
N ASP A 832 15.41 28.02 -5.12
CA ASP A 832 15.06 29.00 -4.09
C ASP A 832 13.82 29.87 -4.42
N HIS A 833 13.24 29.71 -5.61
CA HIS A 833 12.01 30.41 -6.04
C HIS A 833 11.11 29.58 -6.96
N MET A 834 11.22 28.24 -6.89
CA MET A 834 10.39 27.31 -7.68
C MET A 834 9.06 27.00 -7.02
N TYR A 835 8.01 26.98 -7.84
CA TYR A 835 6.75 26.29 -7.57
C TYR A 835 6.68 25.03 -8.42
N ILE A 836 6.28 23.92 -7.81
CA ILE A 836 6.19 22.62 -8.46
C ILE A 836 4.77 22.09 -8.32
N THR A 837 4.12 21.88 -9.45
CA THR A 837 2.87 21.13 -9.52
C THR A 837 3.15 19.74 -10.06
N ASN A 838 2.57 18.72 -9.46
CA ASN A 838 2.91 17.32 -9.71
C ASN A 838 1.65 16.46 -9.89
N ALA A 839 1.65 15.60 -10.88
CA ALA A 839 0.63 14.57 -11.07
C ALA A 839 0.95 13.31 -10.29
N SER A 840 -0.01 12.42 -10.10
CA SER A 840 0.20 11.09 -9.52
C SER A 840 1.11 10.23 -10.40
N GLY A 841 2.11 9.58 -9.80
CA GLY A 841 3.06 8.72 -10.50
C GLY A 841 4.35 8.50 -9.70
N CYS A 842 5.45 8.18 -10.39
CA CYS A 842 6.77 8.03 -9.73
C CYS A 842 7.20 9.33 -9.05
N SER A 843 6.97 10.49 -9.69
CA SER A 843 7.34 11.80 -9.17
C SER A 843 6.61 12.16 -7.87
N SER A 844 5.36 11.73 -7.69
CA SER A 844 4.66 11.84 -6.41
C SER A 844 5.21 10.87 -5.36
N ALA A 845 5.52 9.64 -5.75
CA ALA A 845 6.03 8.62 -4.84
C ALA A 845 7.41 8.97 -4.25
N TYR A 846 8.32 9.55 -5.04
CA TYR A 846 9.63 9.97 -4.51
C TYR A 846 9.69 11.45 -4.09
N GLY A 847 8.75 12.29 -4.51
CA GLY A 847 8.73 13.74 -4.25
C GLY A 847 7.90 14.16 -3.04
N GLY A 848 6.83 13.44 -2.71
CA GLY A 848 5.88 13.85 -1.67
C GLY A 848 5.24 12.69 -0.91
N SER A 849 5.96 11.61 -0.63
CA SER A 849 5.45 10.48 0.14
C SER A 849 5.89 10.59 1.60
N THR A 850 5.00 11.08 2.45
CA THR A 850 5.30 11.25 3.88
C THR A 850 5.67 9.92 4.56
N PRO A 851 6.62 9.93 5.51
CA PRO A 851 7.29 11.08 6.11
C PRO A 851 8.48 11.64 5.32
N SER A 852 8.75 11.15 4.11
CA SER A 852 9.91 11.50 3.29
C SER A 852 9.61 12.71 2.41
N SER A 853 10.13 13.87 2.75
CA SER A 853 10.08 15.09 1.94
C SER A 853 11.50 15.45 1.44
N PRO A 854 11.82 15.17 0.15
CA PRO A 854 13.16 15.37 -0.39
C PRO A 854 13.43 16.81 -0.86
N TYR A 855 12.42 17.59 -1.13
CA TYR A 855 12.57 19.01 -1.41
C TYR A 855 12.95 19.76 -0.12
N CYS A 856 14.04 20.51 -0.16
CA CYS A 856 14.62 21.08 1.05
C CYS A 856 14.90 22.59 0.88
N THR A 857 15.26 23.25 1.96
CA THR A 857 15.52 24.68 1.99
C THR A 857 17.01 25.00 2.13
N ASP A 858 17.42 26.23 1.75
CA ASP A 858 18.72 26.79 2.08
C ASP A 858 18.75 27.36 3.52
N LYS A 859 19.88 27.95 3.91
CA LYS A 859 20.05 28.55 5.25
C LYS A 859 19.16 29.78 5.49
N ARG A 860 18.57 30.39 4.45
CA ARG A 860 17.62 31.50 4.50
C ARG A 860 16.15 30.99 4.66
N GLY A 861 15.93 29.70 4.53
CA GLY A 861 14.58 29.10 4.54
C GLY A 861 13.90 29.06 3.17
N PHE A 862 14.58 29.46 2.07
CA PHE A 862 14.03 29.40 0.71
C PHE A 862 14.25 28.02 0.09
N GLY A 863 13.28 27.56 -0.68
CA GLY A 863 13.33 26.30 -1.40
C GLY A 863 12.06 26.05 -2.21
N PRO A 864 11.99 24.95 -2.99
CA PRO A 864 10.82 24.66 -3.80
C PRO A 864 9.56 24.42 -2.95
N SER A 865 8.45 25.04 -3.36
CA SER A 865 7.12 24.63 -2.92
C SER A 865 6.57 23.56 -3.85
N TRP A 866 6.05 22.48 -3.30
CA TRP A 866 5.57 21.32 -4.05
C TRP A 866 4.13 21.00 -3.64
N ALA A 867 3.27 20.78 -4.63
CA ALA A 867 1.92 20.30 -4.42
C ALA A 867 1.53 19.28 -5.49
N MET A 868 0.62 18.38 -5.15
CA MET A 868 0.15 17.32 -6.05
C MET A 868 -1.32 17.52 -6.37
N SER A 869 -1.66 17.44 -7.66
CA SER A 869 -3.03 17.30 -8.14
C SER A 869 -3.33 15.86 -8.57
N LEU A 870 -4.52 15.62 -9.08
CA LEU A 870 -4.87 14.36 -9.72
C LEU A 870 -4.13 14.22 -11.08
N PHE A 871 -4.09 12.99 -11.60
CA PHE A 871 -3.35 12.71 -12.83
C PHE A 871 -3.92 13.46 -14.05
N GLU A 872 -5.25 13.50 -14.15
CA GLU A 872 -5.96 14.00 -15.31
C GLU A 872 -5.99 15.54 -15.40
N ASP A 873 -5.82 16.25 -14.31
CA ASP A 873 -6.03 17.70 -14.19
C ASP A 873 -4.78 18.52 -13.88
N ASN A 874 -3.59 17.90 -13.91
CA ASN A 874 -2.37 18.58 -13.48
C ASN A 874 -2.01 19.82 -14.33
N ALA A 875 -2.32 19.80 -15.62
CA ALA A 875 -2.06 20.94 -16.50
C ALA A 875 -2.93 22.15 -16.11
N GLU A 876 -4.21 21.89 -15.86
CA GLU A 876 -5.19 22.91 -15.44
C GLU A 876 -4.87 23.40 -14.01
N TYR A 877 -4.49 22.50 -13.12
CA TYR A 877 -4.04 22.86 -11.78
C TYR A 877 -2.83 23.79 -11.82
N ALA A 878 -1.81 23.47 -12.63
CA ALA A 878 -0.63 24.28 -12.82
C ALA A 878 -0.97 25.67 -13.39
N TYR A 879 -1.85 25.71 -14.37
CA TYR A 879 -2.33 26.95 -14.98
C TYR A 879 -3.11 27.81 -13.98
N GLY A 880 -4.02 27.20 -13.22
CA GLY A 880 -4.75 27.87 -12.14
C GLY A 880 -3.81 28.46 -11.09
N TYR A 881 -2.76 27.71 -10.72
CA TYR A 881 -1.73 28.19 -9.80
C TYR A 881 -1.02 29.45 -10.33
N LEU A 882 -0.61 29.44 -11.62
CA LEU A 882 -0.02 30.59 -12.29
C LEU A 882 -0.97 31.80 -12.27
N LEU A 883 -2.23 31.61 -12.64
CA LEU A 883 -3.23 32.70 -12.66
C LEU A 883 -3.43 33.31 -11.27
N GLY A 884 -3.49 32.48 -10.23
CA GLY A 884 -3.59 32.93 -8.85
C GLY A 884 -2.38 33.78 -8.43
N GLN A 885 -1.16 33.32 -8.76
CA GLN A 885 0.08 34.09 -8.49
C GLN A 885 0.13 35.41 -9.26
N ASP A 886 -0.31 35.42 -10.51
CA ASP A 886 -0.34 36.65 -11.30
C ASP A 886 -1.36 37.65 -10.77
N SER A 887 -2.52 37.18 -10.32
CA SER A 887 -3.52 38.05 -9.68
C SER A 887 -2.96 38.73 -8.43
N ILE A 888 -2.37 37.95 -7.50
CA ILE A 888 -1.77 38.47 -6.28
C ILE A 888 -0.61 39.43 -6.59
N ARG A 889 0.23 39.11 -7.56
CA ARG A 889 1.34 39.95 -8.00
C ARG A 889 0.87 41.27 -8.57
N ASN A 890 -0.23 41.28 -9.33
CA ASN A 890 -0.81 42.50 -9.89
C ASN A 890 -1.42 43.36 -8.79
N GLU A 891 -2.14 42.77 -7.83
CA GLU A 891 -2.64 43.47 -6.66
C GLU A 891 -1.51 44.14 -5.85
N LEU A 892 -0.38 43.47 -5.62
CA LEU A 892 0.79 44.01 -4.97
C LEU A 892 1.40 45.18 -5.78
N LYS A 893 1.48 45.05 -7.10
CA LYS A 893 1.98 46.13 -7.98
C LYS A 893 1.11 47.37 -7.89
N ASP A 894 -0.22 47.18 -7.89
CA ASP A 894 -1.17 48.28 -7.79
C ASP A 894 -1.09 48.97 -6.40
N ALA A 895 -0.97 48.16 -5.33
CA ALA A 895 -0.77 48.67 -3.98
C ALA A 895 0.54 49.47 -3.85
N VAL A 896 1.67 48.96 -4.40
CA VAL A 896 2.96 49.68 -4.42
C VAL A 896 2.84 50.95 -5.23
N LYS A 897 2.17 50.94 -6.39
CA LYS A 897 1.93 52.14 -7.20
C LYS A 897 1.13 53.19 -6.43
N ALA A 898 0.05 52.79 -5.77
CA ALA A 898 -0.73 53.71 -4.92
C ALA A 898 0.10 54.31 -3.79
N LEU A 899 1.00 53.53 -3.17
CA LEU A 899 1.93 54.05 -2.15
C LEU A 899 2.96 55.03 -2.72
N LEU A 900 3.45 54.78 -3.93
CA LEU A 900 4.35 55.70 -4.64
C LEU A 900 3.64 57.00 -5.01
N ASP A 901 2.43 56.91 -5.56
CA ASP A 901 1.61 58.05 -5.95
C ASP A 901 1.27 58.95 -4.73
N ASN A 902 1.12 58.35 -3.55
CA ASN A 902 0.93 59.06 -2.28
C ASN A 902 2.22 59.49 -1.57
N CYS A 903 3.38 59.40 -2.22
CA CYS A 903 4.72 59.78 -1.69
C CYS A 903 5.16 59.04 -0.42
N LEU A 904 4.53 57.91 -0.05
CA LEU A 904 4.82 57.25 1.21
C LEU A 904 6.10 56.37 1.16
N LEU A 905 6.56 55.99 -0.03
CA LEU A 905 7.80 55.20 -0.21
C LEU A 905 9.07 56.04 -0.35
N TYR A 906 8.95 57.35 -0.56
CA TYR A 906 10.10 58.25 -0.69
C TYR A 906 10.91 58.42 0.61
N THR A 907 10.34 58.04 1.75
CA THR A 907 10.93 58.19 3.07
C THR A 907 11.39 56.87 3.71
N SER A 908 11.23 55.77 3.01
CA SER A 908 11.66 54.45 3.49
C SER A 908 12.97 54.06 2.80
N PRO A 909 14.07 53.89 3.52
CA PRO A 909 15.25 53.29 2.92
C PRO A 909 14.91 51.88 2.51
N SER A 910 15.12 51.55 1.28
CA SER A 910 14.85 50.26 0.65
C SER A 910 15.55 49.09 1.33
#